data_23262eb39a8b0124c916caa24ee1676f
#
_entry.id   23262eb39a8b0124c916caa24ee1676f
#
_cell.length_a   1.000
_cell.length_b   1.000
_cell.length_c   1.000
_cell.angle_alpha   90.00
_cell.angle_beta   90.00
_cell.angle_gamma   90.00
#
_symmetry.space_group_name_H-M   'P 1'
#
loop_
_entity.id
_entity.type
_entity.pdbx_description
1 polymer ?
#
loop_
_entity_poly.entity_id
_entity_poly.type
_entity_poly.pdbx_seq_one_letter_code
_entity_poly.pdbx_strand_id
1 'polypeptide(L)'
;MQLCPATVLKCQEAIPISNNEMRKIHRGGEEQPARPVGRKVNVSQSRREARPAAENRTRAPKAPKSPKPPKEKSKHPILRFIGRTVATVLCLGIMLGSVVAVGMVFYVVQATANDGDLLDLDNIQLSQSSMVVATDPDTGAQVEYATLRSSNSHRVWADLEQIPSNLQYAFICTEDKDFYSEPGVNFKRTIGAMINEYLLPIYSSKQGASTLEQQLIKNLTDDNSASGINGALRKVREIYRALCLSRSYSKETILEAYLNTISFTGTIQGVQTAANEYFNKDVSQLSLWECATIASITKNPTNYNPYTNPENLIHRRNFIMYNMWQQGVISEEDYRNGAAQPLVLAEEDSGKKPSTVTSYFTDALFNEVVQDIMTKEGISESEAQKLLYTGGFTIEATVNTKLQSQMENLMLNTDDAYFPAGWHEEEVTSISDDDVQVFNEDGTPKTRTGEDGTVYYYRNVRTQAAMVTLDYDGNVLAIAGGLGEKTKSLSLNRAYNVERQTGSTIKPIGAYALGIEYGLVNWSTMLNNSPLYQKQDMIIRDEDYCRKNGLMGLSDKQLRAYPNAWRSWPRNYGGNYGDGSDLPLWNGLARSLNTIAVRVGDLVGASNIFNFVYNTLQLNTLDPTNDVGLAQMVMGSQSKGVTPMALAAAFQIFYDGEYTTPHLYTRVLDRDGNIYLENNATSYQALTPDTAYVMNRLLKNVLFSSVGTASGRYPNSNGMEAFGKTGTASDEKDLWFVGGTPYYVTAVWWGYDAPYDMTKTLSKQQAKTRTCVMAWKALMEQAQADLPYKAFPASAGVVERRYCTQSGLLAGAGCPSTAVGYYRADDLPGTCTYSHAAPQAAAPAENTDDAVPTQPVIPTDTSALDTE
;
A
#
# COMPACT_ATOMS: atom_id res chain seq x y z
N MET A 1 -14.30 8.18 47.38
CA MET A 1 -13.12 7.76 46.62
C MET A 1 -13.21 8.40 45.27
N GLN A 2 -12.51 9.51 45.12
CA GLN A 2 -12.45 10.27 43.85
C GLN A 2 -11.23 9.79 43.06
N LEU A 3 -11.43 8.97 42.06
CA LEU A 3 -10.40 8.61 41.08
C LEU A 3 -11.07 8.43 39.70
N CYS A 4 -11.36 9.55 39.04
CA CYS A 4 -11.63 9.63 37.60
C CYS A 4 -10.36 10.03 36.88
N PRO A 5 -10.15 9.67 35.60
CA PRO A 5 -8.97 10.04 34.82
C PRO A 5 -8.64 11.54 34.86
N ALA A 6 -9.61 12.41 34.84
CA ALA A 6 -9.43 13.85 34.97
C ALA A 6 -8.77 14.30 36.30
N THR A 7 -8.85 13.49 37.33
CA THR A 7 -8.22 13.79 38.63
C THR A 7 -6.76 13.28 38.67
N VAL A 8 -6.45 12.26 37.88
CA VAL A 8 -5.09 11.71 37.76
C VAL A 8 -4.19 12.66 36.97
N LEU A 9 -4.73 13.30 35.90
CA LEU A 9 -4.01 14.31 35.12
C LEU A 9 -3.60 15.53 35.97
N LYS A 10 -4.46 16.01 36.88
CA LYS A 10 -4.11 17.11 37.79
C LYS A 10 -3.05 16.76 38.84
N CYS A 11 -2.83 15.44 39.13
CA CYS A 11 -1.76 15.02 40.01
C CYS A 11 -0.41 14.87 39.33
N GLN A 12 -0.34 14.79 38.01
CA GLN A 12 0.91 14.71 37.24
C GLN A 12 1.58 16.08 37.03
N GLU A 13 0.83 17.18 37.08
CA GLU A 13 1.41 18.56 36.97
C GLU A 13 2.15 19.04 38.25
N ALA A 14 2.14 18.26 39.34
CA ALA A 14 2.69 18.69 40.62
C ALA A 14 4.10 18.18 40.98
N ILE A 15 4.83 17.52 40.06
CA ILE A 15 6.23 17.10 40.31
C ILE A 15 7.10 17.49 39.11
N PRO A 16 7.77 18.62 39.14
CA PRO A 16 8.78 18.95 38.13
C PRO A 16 10.04 18.13 38.41
N ILE A 17 10.25 17.05 37.67
CA ILE A 17 11.56 16.39 37.63
C ILE A 17 12.42 17.15 36.65
N SER A 18 13.43 17.84 37.22
CA SER A 18 14.44 18.61 36.52
C SER A 18 15.22 17.75 35.52
N ASN A 19 15.18 18.15 34.26
CA ASN A 19 15.83 17.50 33.11
C ASN A 19 17.39 17.60 33.11
N ASN A 20 18.04 17.66 34.26
CA ASN A 20 19.50 17.85 34.31
C ASN A 20 20.33 16.68 34.84
N GLU A 21 19.73 15.50 35.10
CA GLU A 21 20.52 14.34 35.59
C GLU A 21 20.73 13.20 34.58
N MET A 22 20.18 13.29 33.37
CA MET A 22 20.34 12.21 32.35
C MET A 22 21.43 12.46 31.30
N ARG A 23 22.41 13.35 31.54
CA ARG A 23 23.53 13.56 30.61
C ARG A 23 24.92 13.14 31.14
N LYS A 24 25.00 12.22 32.08
CA LYS A 24 26.33 11.77 32.59
C LYS A 24 26.51 10.25 32.68
N ILE A 25 25.94 9.45 31.77
CA ILE A 25 26.36 8.06 31.61
C ILE A 25 26.39 7.75 30.13
N HIS A 26 27.49 8.09 29.45
CA HIS A 26 28.01 7.40 28.27
C HIS A 26 29.41 7.89 27.97
N ARG A 27 30.43 7.15 28.50
CA ARG A 27 31.73 6.91 27.83
C ARG A 27 32.63 5.99 28.65
N GLY A 28 33.08 4.91 27.96
CA GLY A 28 34.24 4.08 28.36
C GLY A 28 33.80 2.78 29.04
N GLY A 29 33.97 1.62 28.50
CA GLY A 29 35.04 0.97 27.80
C GLY A 29 35.39 -0.30 28.55
N GLU A 30 35.17 -1.45 27.94
CA GLU A 30 35.85 -2.77 28.04
C GLU A 30 36.47 -3.26 29.36
N GLU A 31 36.12 -4.46 29.73
CA GLU A 31 36.88 -5.69 30.04
C GLU A 31 36.32 -6.52 31.20
N GLN A 32 35.99 -7.73 30.94
CA GLN A 32 35.87 -8.85 31.88
C GLN A 32 37.27 -9.44 32.13
N PRO A 33 37.57 -10.42 33.08
CA PRO A 33 36.65 -11.19 33.95
C PRO A 33 37.21 -11.46 35.38
N ALA A 34 36.49 -12.19 36.19
CA ALA A 34 36.88 -13.19 37.17
C ALA A 34 36.30 -13.05 38.59
N ARG A 35 35.55 -14.05 38.98
CA ARG A 35 35.27 -14.47 40.40
C ARG A 35 36.55 -14.95 41.08
N PRO A 36 36.71 -15.14 42.43
CA PRO A 36 35.68 -15.66 43.40
C PRO A 36 35.82 -15.26 44.89
N VAL A 37 34.79 -15.62 45.67
CA VAL A 37 34.81 -16.18 47.05
C VAL A 37 35.24 -15.34 48.26
N GLY A 38 34.29 -15.17 49.20
CA GLY A 38 34.64 -15.49 50.61
C GLY A 38 34.44 -14.45 51.70
N ARG A 39 33.54 -14.80 52.61
CA ARG A 39 33.61 -14.68 54.07
C ARG A 39 33.24 -13.36 54.79
N LYS A 40 32.19 -13.57 55.56
CA LYS A 40 31.83 -12.96 56.87
C LYS A 40 32.93 -12.17 57.61
N VAL A 41 32.49 -11.09 58.33
CA VAL A 41 32.69 -10.90 59.77
C VAL A 41 31.94 -9.62 60.24
N ASN A 42 31.32 -9.73 61.39
CA ASN A 42 30.73 -8.73 62.28
C ASN A 42 31.74 -7.68 62.75
N VAL A 43 31.27 -6.53 63.24
CA VAL A 43 31.51 -5.87 64.48
C VAL A 43 31.08 -4.39 64.42
N SER A 44 30.04 -4.00 65.09
CA SER A 44 29.83 -3.22 66.35
C SER A 44 30.46 -1.83 66.44
N GLN A 45 29.67 -1.02 67.17
CA GLN A 45 30.01 0.21 67.95
C GLN A 45 30.10 1.55 67.16
N SER A 46 29.56 2.63 67.63
CA SER A 46 28.98 3.26 68.80
C SER A 46 29.11 4.77 68.66
N ARG A 47 28.22 5.51 69.30
CA ARG A 47 28.32 6.86 69.91
C ARG A 47 27.19 7.78 69.53
N ARG A 48 26.30 8.06 70.45
CA ARG A 48 26.15 9.00 71.52
C ARG A 48 26.20 10.46 71.11
N GLU A 49 25.11 11.14 71.42
CA GLU A 49 24.92 12.33 72.28
C GLU A 49 23.61 13.04 71.85
N ALA A 50 22.75 13.64 72.71
CA ALA A 50 22.61 13.90 74.12
C ALA A 50 21.17 14.40 74.42
N ARG A 51 20.76 14.27 75.63
CA ARG A 51 19.51 14.80 76.19
C ARG A 51 19.59 16.28 76.59
N PRO A 52 18.43 16.93 76.92
CA PRO A 52 18.04 17.05 78.33
C PRO A 52 16.54 16.80 78.59
N ALA A 53 16.22 16.14 79.69
CA ALA A 53 15.86 16.37 81.09
C ALA A 53 14.56 17.15 81.25
N ALA A 54 13.61 16.76 81.94
CA ALA A 54 13.20 16.12 83.15
C ALA A 54 11.83 16.72 83.58
N GLU A 55 10.92 15.92 84.06
CA GLU A 55 10.27 16.23 85.34
C GLU A 55 9.48 15.04 85.91
N ASN A 56 9.75 14.80 87.14
CA ASN A 56 9.15 13.81 88.02
C ASN A 56 7.66 13.99 88.27
N ARG A 57 6.86 12.94 88.20
CA ARG A 57 5.70 12.76 89.14
C ARG A 57 5.59 11.34 89.60
N THR A 58 5.57 11.24 90.91
CA THR A 58 5.51 10.20 91.87
C THR A 58 4.45 9.11 91.66
N ARG A 59 4.88 7.86 91.93
CA ARG A 59 4.04 6.63 92.02
C ARG A 59 3.13 6.68 93.21
N ALA A 60 1.83 6.34 93.01
CA ALA A 60 0.93 5.91 94.11
C ALA A 60 0.77 4.37 94.14
N PRO A 61 0.54 3.75 95.27
CA PRO A 61 0.68 2.28 95.48
C PRO A 61 -0.50 1.48 94.94
N LYS A 62 -0.20 0.27 94.45
CA LYS A 62 -1.20 -0.71 94.01
C LYS A 62 -2.10 -1.23 95.08
N ALA A 63 -3.41 -1.13 94.84
CA ALA A 63 -4.46 -1.81 95.64
C ALA A 63 -4.51 -3.34 95.37
N PRO A 64 -4.93 -4.20 96.32
CA PRO A 64 -4.89 -5.64 96.11
C PRO A 64 -5.99 -6.13 95.13
N LYS A 65 -5.65 -7.17 94.41
CA LYS A 65 -6.55 -7.80 93.41
C LYS A 65 -7.69 -8.56 94.17
N SER A 66 -8.93 -8.23 93.85
CA SER A 66 -10.11 -9.02 94.19
C SER A 66 -10.13 -10.39 93.50
N PRO A 67 -10.65 -11.44 94.05
CA PRO A 67 -10.72 -12.77 93.48
C PRO A 67 -11.70 -12.79 92.25
N LYS A 68 -11.29 -13.46 91.23
CA LYS A 68 -12.11 -13.67 90.00
C LYS A 68 -13.28 -14.58 90.32
N PRO A 69 -14.49 -14.23 89.82
CA PRO A 69 -15.64 -15.16 90.00
C PRO A 69 -15.38 -16.44 89.14
N PRO A 70 -15.96 -17.57 89.60
CA PRO A 70 -15.78 -18.85 88.93
C PRO A 70 -16.40 -18.81 87.54
N LYS A 71 -15.63 -19.33 86.54
CA LYS A 71 -16.11 -19.46 85.16
C LYS A 71 -17.25 -20.46 85.06
N GLU A 72 -18.44 -19.98 84.80
CA GLU A 72 -19.57 -20.84 84.47
C GLU A 72 -19.20 -21.61 83.15
N LYS A 73 -19.21 -22.92 83.21
CA LYS A 73 -19.02 -23.79 82.02
C LYS A 73 -20.25 -23.65 81.14
N SER A 74 -20.07 -23.04 80.00
CA SER A 74 -21.12 -22.87 78.97
C SER A 74 -21.64 -24.23 78.52
N LYS A 75 -22.96 -24.38 78.48
CA LYS A 75 -23.65 -25.63 78.15
C LYS A 75 -23.52 -26.11 76.69
N HIS A 76 -22.83 -25.38 75.78
CA HIS A 76 -22.63 -25.77 74.37
C HIS A 76 -21.24 -25.39 73.81
N PRO A 77 -20.16 -26.16 74.17
CA PRO A 77 -18.81 -25.88 73.65
C PRO A 77 -18.70 -26.07 72.11
N ILE A 78 -19.47 -26.98 71.55
CA ILE A 78 -19.48 -27.26 70.09
C ILE A 78 -20.04 -26.09 69.29
N LEU A 79 -21.13 -25.48 69.81
CA LEU A 79 -21.76 -24.32 69.13
C LEU A 79 -20.82 -23.09 69.08
N ARG A 80 -20.01 -22.87 70.10
CA ARG A 80 -19.01 -21.80 70.17
C ARG A 80 -17.80 -22.09 69.28
N PHE A 81 -17.42 -23.36 69.14
CA PHE A 81 -16.37 -23.76 68.24
C PHE A 81 -16.82 -23.54 66.75
N ILE A 82 -18.00 -24.04 66.41
CA ILE A 82 -18.60 -23.81 65.07
C ILE A 82 -18.75 -22.31 64.80
N GLY A 83 -19.28 -21.51 65.75
CA GLY A 83 -19.41 -20.06 65.54
C GLY A 83 -18.08 -19.32 65.30
N ARG A 84 -17.00 -19.76 66.08
CA ARG A 84 -15.64 -19.19 65.82
C ARG A 84 -15.05 -19.61 64.51
N THR A 85 -15.22 -20.87 64.13
CA THR A 85 -14.75 -21.36 62.84
C THR A 85 -15.43 -20.62 61.65
N VAL A 86 -16.74 -20.48 61.67
CA VAL A 86 -17.53 -19.72 60.73
C VAL A 86 -17.08 -18.25 60.70
N ALA A 87 -16.92 -17.61 61.89
CA ALA A 87 -16.42 -16.22 61.93
C ALA A 87 -15.00 -16.10 61.39
N THR A 88 -14.10 -17.07 61.66
CA THR A 88 -12.73 -17.06 61.10
C THR A 88 -12.74 -17.24 59.58
N VAL A 89 -13.53 -18.17 59.05
CA VAL A 89 -13.69 -18.37 57.58
C VAL A 89 -14.27 -17.12 56.94
N LEU A 90 -15.24 -16.49 57.57
CA LEU A 90 -15.86 -15.25 57.07
C LEU A 90 -14.86 -14.07 57.09
N CYS A 91 -14.05 -13.94 58.17
CA CYS A 91 -12.99 -12.94 58.24
C CYS A 91 -11.89 -13.18 57.19
N LEU A 92 -11.46 -14.43 56.96
CA LEU A 92 -10.50 -14.80 55.95
C LEU A 92 -11.08 -14.51 54.53
N GLY A 93 -12.37 -14.81 54.30
CA GLY A 93 -13.08 -14.47 53.09
C GLY A 93 -13.10 -12.96 52.83
N ILE A 94 -13.39 -12.14 53.84
CA ILE A 94 -13.39 -10.68 53.75
C ILE A 94 -11.97 -10.16 53.46
N MET A 95 -10.92 -10.70 54.13
CA MET A 95 -9.54 -10.30 53.92
C MET A 95 -9.10 -10.62 52.45
N LEU A 96 -9.36 -11.83 51.98
CA LEU A 96 -9.05 -12.25 50.62
C LEU A 96 -9.81 -11.39 49.61
N GLY A 97 -11.09 -11.16 49.82
CA GLY A 97 -11.92 -10.28 49.01
C GLY A 97 -11.37 -8.84 48.95
N SER A 98 -10.88 -8.31 50.08
CA SER A 98 -10.27 -6.99 50.15
C SER A 98 -8.97 -6.91 49.36
N VAL A 99 -8.12 -7.94 49.44
CA VAL A 99 -6.85 -8.00 48.65
C VAL A 99 -7.17 -8.06 47.15
N VAL A 100 -8.14 -8.89 46.74
CA VAL A 100 -8.58 -8.96 45.35
C VAL A 100 -9.17 -7.62 44.88
N ALA A 101 -9.98 -6.96 45.74
CA ALA A 101 -10.54 -5.64 45.40
C ALA A 101 -9.46 -4.57 45.22
N VAL A 102 -8.45 -4.52 46.08
CA VAL A 102 -7.31 -3.59 45.96
C VAL A 102 -6.49 -3.88 44.68
N GLY A 103 -6.22 -5.16 44.40
CA GLY A 103 -5.54 -5.58 43.16
C GLY A 103 -6.32 -5.19 41.90
N MET A 104 -7.66 -5.32 41.96
CA MET A 104 -8.53 -4.93 40.83
C MET A 104 -8.54 -3.41 40.61
N VAL A 105 -8.57 -2.61 41.71
CA VAL A 105 -8.48 -1.15 41.61
C VAL A 105 -7.15 -0.74 40.97
N PHE A 106 -6.04 -1.33 41.46
CA PHE A 106 -4.71 -1.06 40.89
C PHE A 106 -4.64 -1.43 39.40
N TYR A 107 -5.15 -2.61 39.03
CA TYR A 107 -5.25 -3.04 37.64
C TYR A 107 -6.04 -2.06 36.77
N VAL A 108 -7.23 -1.64 37.23
CA VAL A 108 -8.08 -0.71 36.48
C VAL A 108 -7.37 0.62 36.28
N VAL A 109 -6.78 1.20 37.31
CA VAL A 109 -6.04 2.48 37.24
C VAL A 109 -4.89 2.39 36.25
N GLN A 110 -4.13 1.29 36.29
CA GLN A 110 -3.02 1.11 35.37
C GLN A 110 -3.48 0.87 33.91
N ALA A 111 -4.54 0.06 33.74
CA ALA A 111 -5.07 -0.30 32.42
C ALA A 111 -5.86 0.85 31.74
N THR A 112 -6.24 1.88 32.49
CA THR A 112 -6.99 3.05 31.99
C THR A 112 -6.19 4.36 32.13
N ALA A 113 -4.90 4.28 32.39
CA ALA A 113 -4.05 5.46 32.60
C ALA A 113 -3.92 6.34 31.35
N ASN A 114 -4.04 5.75 30.15
CA ASN A 114 -3.92 6.42 28.87
C ASN A 114 -5.28 6.63 28.17
N ASP A 115 -6.40 6.52 28.89
CA ASP A 115 -7.75 6.65 28.31
C ASP A 115 -8.19 8.10 28.09
N GLY A 116 -7.35 9.10 28.38
CA GLY A 116 -7.71 10.52 28.32
C GLY A 116 -8.30 10.92 26.97
N ASP A 117 -7.61 10.62 25.90
CA ASP A 117 -8.01 10.94 24.52
C ASP A 117 -9.16 10.04 24.03
N LEU A 118 -9.25 8.82 24.55
CA LEU A 118 -10.25 7.83 24.14
C LEU A 118 -11.66 8.15 24.68
N LEU A 119 -11.75 8.86 25.80
CA LEU A 119 -13.00 9.25 26.47
C LEU A 119 -13.34 10.72 26.25
N ASP A 120 -12.59 11.42 25.41
CA ASP A 120 -12.87 12.80 25.04
C ASP A 120 -13.92 12.83 23.92
N LEU A 121 -15.20 13.00 24.32
CA LEU A 121 -16.31 13.05 23.38
C LEU A 121 -16.29 14.30 22.49
N ASP A 122 -15.63 15.37 22.94
CA ASP A 122 -15.50 16.59 22.15
C ASP A 122 -14.58 16.35 20.95
N ASN A 123 -13.53 15.55 21.13
CA ASN A 123 -12.66 15.12 20.02
C ASN A 123 -13.33 14.10 19.07
N ILE A 124 -14.30 13.32 19.52
CA ILE A 124 -15.05 12.40 18.65
C ILE A 124 -15.95 13.17 17.67
N GLN A 125 -16.56 14.24 18.12
CA GLN A 125 -17.36 15.14 17.28
C GLN A 125 -16.47 15.84 16.23
N LEU A 126 -15.22 16.14 16.56
CA LEU A 126 -14.23 16.77 15.68
C LEU A 126 -13.60 15.81 14.65
N SER A 127 -13.85 14.51 14.73
CA SER A 127 -13.32 13.50 13.80
C SER A 127 -13.95 13.69 12.41
N GLN A 128 -13.22 14.36 11.52
CA GLN A 128 -13.63 14.57 10.12
C GLN A 128 -12.80 13.69 9.19
N SER A 129 -13.45 13.18 8.13
CA SER A 129 -12.75 12.46 7.08
C SER A 129 -11.80 13.40 6.34
N SER A 130 -10.61 12.93 6.02
CA SER A 130 -9.68 13.68 5.19
C SER A 130 -10.10 13.63 3.72
N MET A 131 -9.85 14.71 3.01
CA MET A 131 -10.24 14.90 1.62
C MET A 131 -9.02 15.01 0.73
N VAL A 132 -9.06 14.35 -0.41
CA VAL A 132 -8.07 14.49 -1.48
C VAL A 132 -8.64 15.43 -2.52
N VAL A 133 -7.92 16.50 -2.82
CA VAL A 133 -8.23 17.45 -3.87
C VAL A 133 -7.22 17.37 -4.99
N ALA A 134 -7.67 17.59 -6.21
CA ALA A 134 -6.83 17.64 -7.40
C ALA A 134 -7.11 18.94 -8.17
N THR A 135 -6.13 19.38 -8.94
CA THR A 135 -6.32 20.49 -9.88
C THR A 135 -6.97 19.94 -11.17
N ASP A 136 -8.16 20.41 -11.49
CA ASP A 136 -8.83 20.08 -12.75
C ASP A 136 -7.99 20.59 -13.93
N PRO A 137 -7.55 19.73 -14.86
CA PRO A 137 -6.62 20.10 -15.92
C PRO A 137 -7.22 21.06 -16.96
N ASP A 138 -8.55 21.11 -17.11
CA ASP A 138 -9.20 21.92 -18.12
C ASP A 138 -9.56 23.32 -17.58
N THR A 139 -9.87 23.43 -16.27
CA THR A 139 -10.30 24.68 -15.63
C THR A 139 -9.29 25.31 -14.70
N GLY A 140 -8.30 24.54 -14.21
CA GLY A 140 -7.34 24.94 -13.18
C GLY A 140 -7.94 25.07 -11.79
N ALA A 141 -9.20 24.68 -11.58
CA ALA A 141 -9.87 24.73 -10.30
C ALA A 141 -9.51 23.50 -9.42
N GLN A 142 -9.47 23.70 -8.11
CA GLN A 142 -9.40 22.60 -7.15
C GLN A 142 -10.75 21.88 -7.11
N VAL A 143 -10.71 20.56 -7.30
CA VAL A 143 -11.90 19.70 -7.25
C VAL A 143 -11.67 18.57 -6.26
N GLU A 144 -12.72 18.11 -5.58
CA GLU A 144 -12.64 16.90 -4.78
C GLU A 144 -12.39 15.68 -5.69
N TYR A 145 -11.31 14.97 -5.40
CA TYR A 145 -10.96 13.74 -6.13
C TYR A 145 -11.38 12.49 -5.36
N ALA A 146 -11.16 12.47 -4.05
CA ALA A 146 -11.53 11.35 -3.18
C ALA A 146 -11.71 11.81 -1.74
N THR A 147 -12.53 11.11 -0.98
CA THR A 147 -12.59 11.25 0.47
C THR A 147 -11.98 10.00 1.11
N LEU A 148 -10.97 10.17 1.97
CA LEU A 148 -10.34 9.07 2.70
C LEU A 148 -11.24 8.68 3.87
N ARG A 149 -11.81 7.49 3.78
CA ARG A 149 -12.70 6.94 4.81
C ARG A 149 -12.15 5.60 5.27
N SER A 150 -12.09 5.39 6.59
CA SER A 150 -11.84 4.05 7.12
C SER A 150 -12.96 3.11 6.64
N SER A 151 -12.62 1.87 6.33
CA SER A 151 -13.62 0.84 6.00
C SER A 151 -14.71 0.69 7.09
N ASN A 152 -14.47 1.25 8.28
CA ASN A 152 -15.38 1.28 9.42
C ASN A 152 -16.07 2.63 9.64
N SER A 153 -15.93 3.64 8.76
CA SER A 153 -16.42 4.98 9.02
C SER A 153 -17.19 5.62 7.87
N HIS A 154 -18.28 5.01 7.45
CA HIS A 154 -19.39 5.78 6.87
C HIS A 154 -20.14 6.42 8.03
N ARG A 155 -19.67 7.58 8.51
CA ARG A 155 -20.31 8.29 9.62
C ARG A 155 -20.53 9.75 9.23
N VAL A 156 -21.82 10.11 9.12
CA VAL A 156 -22.24 11.51 9.06
C VAL A 156 -22.74 11.85 10.46
N TRP A 157 -22.12 12.85 11.11
CA TRP A 157 -22.55 13.31 12.43
C TRP A 157 -23.87 14.07 12.33
N ALA A 158 -24.78 13.80 13.27
CA ALA A 158 -26.00 14.58 13.47
C ALA A 158 -26.05 15.08 14.91
N ASP A 159 -26.25 16.38 15.10
CA ASP A 159 -26.45 16.94 16.42
C ASP A 159 -27.72 16.35 17.06
N LEU A 160 -27.74 16.20 18.37
CA LEU A 160 -28.88 15.56 19.07
C LEU A 160 -30.23 16.26 18.76
N GLU A 161 -30.20 17.56 18.53
CA GLU A 161 -31.37 18.34 18.16
C GLU A 161 -31.95 17.99 16.79
N GLN A 162 -31.12 17.50 15.88
CA GLN A 162 -31.52 17.03 14.55
C GLN A 162 -32.09 15.61 14.58
N ILE A 163 -31.75 14.84 15.60
CA ILE A 163 -32.18 13.44 15.76
C ILE A 163 -33.58 13.42 16.37
N PRO A 164 -34.60 12.86 15.67
CA PRO A 164 -35.96 12.82 16.19
C PRO A 164 -36.04 12.17 17.57
N SER A 165 -36.85 12.74 18.47
CA SER A 165 -37.10 12.17 19.81
C SER A 165 -37.60 10.73 19.75
N ASN A 166 -38.36 10.37 18.73
CA ASN A 166 -38.81 8.99 18.50
C ASN A 166 -37.63 8.02 18.29
N LEU A 167 -36.57 8.47 17.62
CA LEU A 167 -35.36 7.65 17.42
C LEU A 167 -34.57 7.53 18.72
N GLN A 168 -34.35 8.64 19.44
CA GLN A 168 -33.69 8.65 20.74
C GLN A 168 -34.38 7.68 21.71
N TYR A 169 -35.71 7.78 21.86
CA TYR A 169 -36.49 6.93 22.76
C TYR A 169 -36.63 5.48 22.27
N ALA A 170 -36.55 5.19 20.96
CA ALA A 170 -36.51 3.83 20.47
C ALA A 170 -35.29 3.06 21.03
N PHE A 171 -34.10 3.72 21.09
CA PHE A 171 -32.93 3.17 21.75
C PHE A 171 -33.06 3.10 23.27
N ILE A 172 -33.47 4.20 23.93
CA ILE A 172 -33.57 4.27 25.39
C ILE A 172 -34.55 3.23 25.92
N CYS A 173 -35.76 3.18 25.37
CA CYS A 173 -36.81 2.25 25.85
C CYS A 173 -36.43 0.78 25.66
N THR A 174 -35.55 0.49 24.68
CA THR A 174 -35.18 -0.89 24.34
C THR A 174 -33.89 -1.35 25.00
N GLU A 175 -32.87 -0.53 25.00
CA GLU A 175 -31.54 -0.90 25.49
C GLU A 175 -31.35 -0.49 26.97
N ASP A 176 -31.84 0.70 27.37
CA ASP A 176 -31.55 1.27 28.68
C ASP A 176 -32.64 2.23 29.18
N LYS A 177 -33.75 1.68 29.61
CA LYS A 177 -34.91 2.46 30.09
C LYS A 177 -34.64 3.38 31.30
N ASP A 178 -33.58 3.09 32.06
CA ASP A 178 -33.22 3.85 33.27
C ASP A 178 -32.06 4.85 32.96
N PHE A 179 -31.70 5.08 31.69
CA PHE A 179 -30.55 5.85 31.20
C PHE A 179 -30.41 7.22 31.87
N TYR A 180 -31.47 8.03 31.91
CA TYR A 180 -31.43 9.35 32.54
C TYR A 180 -31.33 9.35 34.06
N SER A 181 -31.64 8.21 34.73
CA SER A 181 -31.66 8.10 36.19
C SER A 181 -30.46 7.39 36.79
N GLU A 182 -29.68 6.67 36.02
CA GLU A 182 -28.55 5.88 36.50
C GLU A 182 -27.19 6.56 36.26
N PRO A 183 -26.18 6.26 37.11
CA PRO A 183 -24.89 6.92 37.05
C PRO A 183 -23.93 6.29 35.98
N GLY A 184 -24.45 5.82 34.85
CA GLY A 184 -23.66 5.18 33.79
C GLY A 184 -23.58 3.65 33.87
N VAL A 185 -24.03 3.06 34.97
CA VAL A 185 -24.06 1.60 35.20
C VAL A 185 -25.27 1.21 36.04
N ASN A 186 -26.05 0.27 35.57
CA ASN A 186 -27.13 -0.32 36.35
C ASN A 186 -26.58 -1.42 37.26
N PHE A 187 -26.14 -1.04 38.47
CA PHE A 187 -25.51 -1.97 39.40
C PHE A 187 -26.38 -3.19 39.75
N LYS A 188 -27.70 -3.03 39.87
CA LYS A 188 -28.62 -4.12 40.16
C LYS A 188 -28.67 -5.16 39.07
N ARG A 189 -28.78 -4.69 37.79
CA ARG A 189 -28.80 -5.59 36.64
C ARG A 189 -27.42 -6.21 36.40
N THR A 190 -26.33 -5.44 36.53
CA THR A 190 -24.95 -5.90 36.33
C THR A 190 -24.55 -6.96 37.33
N ILE A 191 -24.83 -6.77 38.65
CA ILE A 191 -24.56 -7.76 39.70
C ILE A 191 -25.42 -9.01 39.47
N GLY A 192 -26.69 -8.86 39.14
CA GLY A 192 -27.60 -9.96 38.80
C GLY A 192 -27.10 -10.80 37.64
N ALA A 193 -26.62 -10.16 36.59
CA ALA A 193 -26.04 -10.85 35.43
C ALA A 193 -24.72 -11.57 35.75
N MET A 194 -23.83 -10.95 36.53
CA MET A 194 -22.58 -11.58 37.01
C MET A 194 -22.86 -12.83 37.90
N ILE A 195 -23.82 -12.74 38.78
CA ILE A 195 -24.21 -13.89 39.63
C ILE A 195 -24.76 -15.02 38.75
N ASN A 196 -25.58 -14.68 37.77
CA ASN A 196 -26.17 -15.66 36.85
C ASN A 196 -25.13 -16.30 35.91
N GLU A 197 -24.11 -15.58 35.51
CA GLU A 197 -23.09 -16.08 34.58
C GLU A 197 -21.97 -16.87 35.26
N TYR A 198 -21.57 -16.46 36.48
CA TYR A 198 -20.36 -17.02 37.13
C TYR A 198 -20.62 -17.81 38.42
N LEU A 199 -21.78 -17.67 39.09
CA LEU A 199 -22.03 -18.28 40.39
C LEU A 199 -23.21 -19.27 40.39
N LEU A 200 -24.37 -18.87 39.91
CA LEU A 200 -25.60 -19.69 39.93
C LEU A 200 -26.46 -19.31 38.73
N PRO A 201 -26.61 -20.18 37.71
CA PRO A 201 -27.52 -19.95 36.58
C PRO A 201 -28.97 -20.04 37.04
N ILE A 202 -29.51 -18.89 37.52
CA ILE A 202 -30.89 -18.78 38.05
C ILE A 202 -31.89 -18.54 36.89
N TYR A 203 -31.46 -17.93 35.81
CA TYR A 203 -32.30 -17.59 34.66
C TYR A 203 -31.81 -18.30 33.40
N SER A 204 -32.73 -18.90 32.66
CA SER A 204 -32.48 -19.64 31.41
C SER A 204 -32.17 -18.73 30.20
N SER A 205 -32.29 -17.41 30.30
CA SER A 205 -32.00 -16.45 29.25
C SER A 205 -30.97 -15.42 29.69
N LYS A 206 -29.96 -15.15 28.85
CA LYS A 206 -29.03 -14.03 29.04
C LYS A 206 -29.78 -12.71 28.91
N GLN A 207 -30.07 -12.06 30.06
CA GLN A 207 -30.63 -10.72 30.07
C GLN A 207 -29.51 -9.70 29.76
N GLY A 208 -29.72 -8.82 28.78
CA GLY A 208 -28.83 -7.67 28.52
C GLY A 208 -28.77 -6.78 29.77
N ALA A 209 -27.59 -6.57 30.30
CA ALA A 209 -27.35 -5.78 31.51
C ALA A 209 -26.47 -4.55 31.27
N SER A 210 -26.05 -4.31 30.01
CA SER A 210 -25.21 -3.17 29.64
C SER A 210 -26.06 -1.91 29.41
N THR A 211 -25.55 -0.76 29.88
CA THR A 211 -26.14 0.56 29.67
C THR A 211 -25.70 1.17 28.37
N LEU A 212 -26.28 2.31 27.92
CA LEU A 212 -25.85 3.03 26.73
C LEU A 212 -24.41 3.50 26.85
N GLU A 213 -23.99 3.97 28.06
CA GLU A 213 -22.59 4.35 28.30
C GLU A 213 -21.63 3.18 28.12
N GLN A 214 -22.00 1.99 28.61
CA GLN A 214 -21.18 0.80 28.45
C GLN A 214 -21.09 0.35 26.99
N GLN A 215 -22.18 0.52 26.21
CA GLN A 215 -22.19 0.26 24.79
C GLN A 215 -21.37 1.30 24.02
N LEU A 216 -21.46 2.59 24.40
CA LEU A 216 -20.62 3.63 23.84
C LEU A 216 -19.13 3.33 24.07
N ILE A 217 -18.74 3.02 25.30
CA ILE A 217 -17.36 2.61 25.62
C ILE A 217 -16.91 1.46 24.72
N LYS A 218 -17.75 0.45 24.55
CA LYS A 218 -17.45 -0.69 23.67
C LYS A 218 -17.21 -0.25 22.22
N ASN A 219 -18.04 0.67 21.69
CA ASN A 219 -17.91 1.19 20.33
C ASN A 219 -16.63 2.02 20.15
N LEU A 220 -16.18 2.73 21.21
CA LEU A 220 -15.00 3.59 21.17
C LEU A 220 -13.69 2.81 21.38
N THR A 221 -13.70 1.68 22.08
CA THR A 221 -12.48 0.96 22.48
C THR A 221 -12.17 -0.24 21.62
N ASP A 222 -13.11 -0.68 20.78
CA ASP A 222 -13.02 -1.90 19.94
C ASP A 222 -12.58 -3.18 20.69
N ASP A 223 -12.75 -3.19 22.02
CA ASP A 223 -12.34 -4.26 22.95
C ASP A 223 -13.37 -5.40 22.92
N ASN A 224 -13.43 -6.12 21.76
CA ASN A 224 -14.48 -7.12 21.50
C ASN A 224 -14.07 -8.57 21.81
N SER A 225 -12.79 -8.87 22.03
CA SER A 225 -12.24 -10.20 21.75
C SER A 225 -11.96 -11.11 22.95
N ALA A 226 -12.31 -10.76 24.19
CA ALA A 226 -11.89 -11.56 25.33
C ALA A 226 -13.01 -12.41 25.92
N SER A 227 -12.75 -13.73 26.08
CA SER A 227 -13.58 -14.68 26.84
C SER A 227 -12.89 -15.11 28.14
N GLY A 228 -13.62 -15.72 29.08
CA GLY A 228 -13.09 -16.18 30.35
C GLY A 228 -12.65 -15.02 31.26
N ILE A 229 -11.50 -15.17 31.92
CA ILE A 229 -10.98 -14.19 32.92
C ILE A 229 -10.71 -12.83 32.22
N ASN A 230 -10.19 -12.84 31.00
CA ASN A 230 -9.94 -11.62 30.23
C ASN A 230 -11.25 -10.89 29.92
N GLY A 231 -12.34 -11.62 29.63
CA GLY A 231 -13.67 -11.05 29.44
C GLY A 231 -14.22 -10.39 30.71
N ALA A 232 -13.98 -10.99 31.89
CA ALA A 232 -14.36 -10.38 33.17
C ALA A 232 -13.55 -9.09 33.45
N LEU A 233 -12.24 -9.10 33.22
CA LEU A 233 -11.37 -7.93 33.37
C LEU A 233 -11.77 -6.80 32.41
N ARG A 234 -12.09 -7.12 31.15
CA ARG A 234 -12.65 -6.18 30.17
C ARG A 234 -13.93 -5.53 30.71
N LYS A 235 -14.86 -6.33 31.22
CA LYS A 235 -16.12 -5.79 31.78
C LYS A 235 -15.90 -4.87 32.97
N VAL A 236 -14.88 -5.12 33.76
CA VAL A 236 -14.54 -4.21 34.89
C VAL A 236 -13.99 -2.88 34.35
N ARG A 237 -13.11 -2.89 33.31
CA ARG A 237 -12.67 -1.66 32.67
C ARG A 237 -13.83 -0.88 32.03
N GLU A 238 -14.72 -1.57 31.32
CA GLU A 238 -15.92 -0.99 30.70
C GLU A 238 -16.81 -0.30 31.77
N ILE A 239 -17.09 -0.95 32.91
CA ILE A 239 -17.85 -0.38 34.00
C ILE A 239 -17.19 0.89 34.57
N TYR A 240 -15.89 0.84 34.80
CA TYR A 240 -15.15 2.00 35.30
C TYR A 240 -15.18 3.17 34.33
N ARG A 241 -14.91 2.93 33.03
CA ARG A 241 -14.97 3.92 31.95
C ARG A 241 -16.37 4.54 31.85
N ALA A 242 -17.42 3.73 31.89
CA ALA A 242 -18.81 4.21 31.82
C ALA A 242 -19.15 5.14 33.01
N LEU A 243 -18.67 4.82 34.23
CA LEU A 243 -18.83 5.69 35.39
C LEU A 243 -18.06 7.01 35.24
N CYS A 244 -16.86 6.97 34.71
CA CYS A 244 -16.09 8.19 34.40
C CYS A 244 -16.79 9.05 33.36
N LEU A 245 -17.21 8.45 32.24
CA LEU A 245 -17.92 9.12 31.16
C LEU A 245 -19.19 9.84 31.68
N SER A 246 -20.04 9.13 32.44
CA SER A 246 -21.28 9.68 33.00
C SER A 246 -21.05 10.78 34.03
N ARG A 247 -19.81 10.94 34.55
CA ARG A 247 -19.44 12.07 35.43
C ARG A 247 -18.89 13.28 34.69
N SER A 248 -18.25 13.02 33.53
CA SER A 248 -17.58 14.07 32.76
C SER A 248 -18.52 14.77 31.78
N TYR A 249 -19.52 14.07 31.25
CA TYR A 249 -20.43 14.55 30.23
C TYR A 249 -21.89 14.46 30.62
N SER A 250 -22.73 15.31 30.01
CA SER A 250 -24.17 15.26 30.17
C SER A 250 -24.76 13.98 29.53
N LYS A 251 -25.94 13.59 29.94
CA LYS A 251 -26.66 12.45 29.33
C LYS A 251 -26.97 12.71 27.86
N GLU A 252 -27.26 13.95 27.50
CA GLU A 252 -27.51 14.40 26.14
C GLU A 252 -26.26 14.21 25.26
N THR A 253 -25.09 14.66 25.71
CA THR A 253 -23.82 14.51 25.01
C THR A 253 -23.45 13.01 24.84
N ILE A 254 -23.69 12.20 25.86
CA ILE A 254 -23.44 10.75 25.80
C ILE A 254 -24.38 10.08 24.80
N LEU A 255 -25.68 10.46 24.80
CA LEU A 255 -26.66 9.93 23.85
C LEU A 255 -26.32 10.31 22.42
N GLU A 256 -25.94 11.55 22.19
CA GLU A 256 -25.48 12.04 20.89
C GLU A 256 -24.30 11.23 20.37
N ALA A 257 -23.27 11.11 21.20
CA ALA A 257 -22.08 10.31 20.85
C ALA A 257 -22.43 8.84 20.58
N TYR A 258 -23.33 8.24 21.36
CA TYR A 258 -23.80 6.89 21.15
C TYR A 258 -24.51 6.71 19.81
N LEU A 259 -25.47 7.58 19.49
CA LEU A 259 -26.27 7.52 18.27
C LEU A 259 -25.41 7.74 17.02
N ASN A 260 -24.34 8.53 17.16
CA ASN A 260 -23.41 8.79 16.06
C ASN A 260 -22.29 7.74 15.92
N THR A 261 -22.08 6.86 16.93
CA THR A 261 -21.00 5.86 16.90
C THR A 261 -21.47 4.42 16.79
N ILE A 262 -22.77 4.17 16.90
CA ILE A 262 -23.33 2.81 16.83
C ILE A 262 -23.19 2.23 15.44
N SER A 263 -22.82 0.94 15.38
CA SER A 263 -22.64 0.20 14.12
C SER A 263 -23.91 -0.53 13.72
N PHE A 264 -24.18 -0.55 12.42
CA PHE A 264 -25.29 -1.25 11.75
C PHE A 264 -24.75 -2.40 10.87
N THR A 265 -25.35 -2.65 9.72
CA THR A 265 -24.89 -3.69 8.78
C THR A 265 -23.69 -3.20 7.96
N GLY A 266 -22.70 -4.07 7.73
CA GLY A 266 -21.52 -3.72 6.95
C GLY A 266 -20.70 -2.61 7.57
N THR A 267 -20.43 -1.55 6.82
CA THR A 267 -19.62 -0.39 7.22
C THR A 267 -20.45 0.80 7.73
N ILE A 268 -21.76 0.67 7.87
CA ILE A 268 -22.67 1.75 8.25
C ILE A 268 -22.51 2.06 9.74
N GLN A 269 -22.13 3.30 10.08
CA GLN A 269 -22.01 3.80 11.44
C GLN A 269 -22.78 5.11 11.61
N GLY A 270 -23.46 5.25 12.75
CA GLY A 270 -24.26 6.44 13.08
C GLY A 270 -25.63 6.46 12.42
N VAL A 271 -26.57 7.10 13.13
CA VAL A 271 -28.00 7.09 12.74
C VAL A 271 -28.30 7.93 11.49
N GLN A 272 -27.53 9.00 11.23
CA GLN A 272 -27.69 9.78 10.00
C GLN A 272 -27.28 8.97 8.77
N THR A 273 -26.18 8.25 8.86
CA THR A 273 -25.73 7.36 7.79
C THR A 273 -26.73 6.25 7.54
N ALA A 274 -27.28 5.66 8.62
CA ALA A 274 -28.33 4.63 8.52
C ALA A 274 -29.63 5.17 7.89
N ALA A 275 -30.01 6.40 8.20
CA ALA A 275 -31.17 7.06 7.59
C ALA A 275 -31.00 7.27 6.09
N ASN A 276 -29.81 7.71 5.69
CA ASN A 276 -29.47 7.90 4.27
C ASN A 276 -29.45 6.55 3.52
N GLU A 277 -28.80 5.54 4.08
CA GLU A 277 -28.61 4.23 3.42
C GLU A 277 -29.94 3.46 3.29
N TYR A 278 -30.73 3.38 4.37
CA TYR A 278 -31.93 2.53 4.36
C TYR A 278 -33.16 3.25 3.81
N PHE A 279 -33.23 4.57 3.91
CA PHE A 279 -34.44 5.33 3.58
C PHE A 279 -34.20 6.49 2.61
N ASN A 280 -32.95 6.78 2.24
CA ASN A 280 -32.57 7.96 1.44
C ASN A 280 -33.16 9.26 2.02
N LYS A 281 -33.07 9.43 3.36
CA LYS A 281 -33.62 10.55 4.12
C LYS A 281 -32.59 11.14 5.06
N ASP A 282 -32.69 12.43 5.30
CA ASP A 282 -32.09 13.04 6.47
C ASP A 282 -32.70 12.46 7.74
N VAL A 283 -31.90 12.29 8.81
CA VAL A 283 -32.34 11.66 10.07
C VAL A 283 -33.54 12.39 10.67
N SER A 284 -33.60 13.71 10.52
CA SER A 284 -34.72 14.56 11.00
C SER A 284 -36.07 14.27 10.32
N GLN A 285 -36.04 13.62 9.15
CA GLN A 285 -37.21 13.32 8.33
C GLN A 285 -37.79 11.90 8.57
N LEU A 286 -37.18 11.14 9.48
CA LEU A 286 -37.62 9.79 9.77
C LEU A 286 -38.98 9.74 10.46
N SER A 287 -39.88 8.90 9.97
CA SER A 287 -41.14 8.58 10.64
C SER A 287 -40.89 7.67 11.87
N LEU A 288 -41.90 7.54 12.75
CA LEU A 288 -41.83 6.72 13.96
C LEU A 288 -41.39 5.28 13.67
N TRP A 289 -42.00 4.63 12.64
CA TRP A 289 -41.65 3.24 12.31
C TRP A 289 -40.29 3.09 11.63
N GLU A 290 -39.78 4.11 10.94
CA GLU A 290 -38.40 4.13 10.39
C GLU A 290 -37.39 4.31 11.54
N CYS A 291 -37.67 5.15 12.52
CA CYS A 291 -36.89 5.28 13.76
C CYS A 291 -36.77 3.92 14.50
N ALA A 292 -37.91 3.25 14.69
CA ALA A 292 -37.94 1.93 15.33
C ALA A 292 -37.25 0.85 14.48
N THR A 293 -37.27 0.98 13.16
CA THR A 293 -36.56 0.10 12.21
C THR A 293 -35.05 0.23 12.39
N ILE A 294 -34.51 1.44 12.36
CA ILE A 294 -33.08 1.70 12.59
C ILE A 294 -32.63 1.12 13.94
N ALA A 295 -33.36 1.41 15.03
CA ALA A 295 -33.04 0.88 16.35
C ALA A 295 -33.09 -0.67 16.43
N SER A 296 -33.85 -1.31 15.53
CA SER A 296 -33.98 -2.78 15.50
C SER A 296 -32.72 -3.48 15.01
N ILE A 297 -31.99 -2.88 14.07
CA ILE A 297 -30.84 -3.47 13.39
C ILE A 297 -29.69 -3.70 14.36
N THR A 298 -29.43 -2.79 15.26
CA THR A 298 -28.25 -2.74 16.14
C THR A 298 -28.11 -3.93 17.08
N LYS A 299 -29.22 -4.61 17.42
CA LYS A 299 -29.20 -5.78 18.32
C LYS A 299 -28.42 -6.96 17.76
N ASN A 300 -28.55 -7.24 16.49
CA ASN A 300 -27.83 -8.26 15.74
C ASN A 300 -27.96 -7.92 14.25
N PRO A 301 -27.01 -7.15 13.70
CA PRO A 301 -27.10 -6.62 12.33
C PRO A 301 -27.29 -7.70 11.25
N THR A 302 -26.76 -8.90 11.45
CA THR A 302 -26.94 -10.01 10.51
C THR A 302 -28.36 -10.55 10.56
N ASN A 303 -28.91 -10.79 11.76
CA ASN A 303 -30.24 -11.39 11.93
C ASN A 303 -31.39 -10.41 11.64
N TYR A 304 -31.12 -9.10 11.79
CA TYR A 304 -32.08 -8.01 11.56
C TYR A 304 -31.69 -7.14 10.36
N ASN A 305 -31.00 -7.74 9.38
CA ASN A 305 -30.64 -7.06 8.15
C ASN A 305 -31.90 -6.73 7.33
N PRO A 306 -32.16 -5.46 6.97
CA PRO A 306 -33.39 -5.07 6.28
C PRO A 306 -33.55 -5.69 4.89
N TYR A 307 -32.45 -6.03 4.22
CA TYR A 307 -32.47 -6.61 2.86
C TYR A 307 -32.58 -8.13 2.87
N THR A 308 -31.89 -8.79 3.81
CA THR A 308 -31.82 -10.26 3.82
C THR A 308 -32.80 -10.92 4.80
N ASN A 309 -33.22 -10.23 5.86
CA ASN A 309 -34.11 -10.75 6.91
C ASN A 309 -35.23 -9.78 7.30
N PRO A 310 -36.03 -9.27 6.35
CA PRO A 310 -37.03 -8.23 6.59
C PRO A 310 -38.11 -8.64 7.59
N GLU A 311 -38.52 -9.92 7.64
CA GLU A 311 -39.55 -10.38 8.57
C GLU A 311 -39.07 -10.31 10.03
N ASN A 312 -37.85 -10.77 10.30
CA ASN A 312 -37.26 -10.66 11.64
C ASN A 312 -37.13 -9.21 12.08
N LEU A 313 -36.74 -8.33 11.16
CA LEU A 313 -36.64 -6.90 11.40
C LEU A 313 -38.00 -6.29 11.76
N ILE A 314 -39.07 -6.57 10.98
CA ILE A 314 -40.43 -6.09 11.25
C ILE A 314 -40.91 -6.54 12.64
N HIS A 315 -40.70 -7.81 12.98
CA HIS A 315 -41.05 -8.30 14.33
C HIS A 315 -40.30 -7.54 15.42
N ARG A 316 -39.02 -7.27 15.24
CA ARG A 316 -38.22 -6.51 16.19
C ARG A 316 -38.63 -5.03 16.26
N ARG A 317 -38.89 -4.38 15.11
CA ARG A 317 -39.44 -3.02 15.01
C ARG A 317 -40.73 -2.89 15.84
N ASN A 318 -41.67 -3.81 15.64
CA ASN A 318 -42.96 -3.77 16.33
C ASN A 318 -42.80 -4.00 17.85
N PHE A 319 -41.83 -4.83 18.26
CA PHE A 319 -41.47 -5.00 19.67
C PHE A 319 -40.87 -3.71 20.27
N ILE A 320 -40.05 -2.96 19.53
CA ILE A 320 -39.53 -1.67 19.99
C ILE A 320 -40.66 -0.66 20.19
N MET A 321 -41.53 -0.50 19.20
CA MET A 321 -42.69 0.39 19.34
C MET A 321 -43.65 -0.02 20.47
N TYR A 322 -43.82 -1.32 20.71
CA TYR A 322 -44.57 -1.83 21.88
C TYR A 322 -43.93 -1.39 23.19
N ASN A 323 -42.57 -1.46 23.30
CA ASN A 323 -41.89 -1.00 24.51
C ASN A 323 -42.04 0.52 24.71
N MET A 324 -41.99 1.31 23.63
CA MET A 324 -42.20 2.75 23.66
C MET A 324 -43.63 3.11 24.16
N TRP A 325 -44.62 2.38 23.67
CA TRP A 325 -46.00 2.51 24.16
C TRP A 325 -46.14 2.11 25.64
N GLN A 326 -45.63 0.95 26.06
CA GLN A 326 -45.70 0.49 27.45
C GLN A 326 -44.99 1.44 28.43
N GLN A 327 -44.01 2.20 27.95
CA GLN A 327 -43.30 3.22 28.76
C GLN A 327 -43.93 4.62 28.62
N GLY A 328 -45.03 4.77 27.87
CA GLY A 328 -45.78 6.00 27.76
C GLY A 328 -45.14 7.06 26.85
N VAL A 329 -44.17 6.65 26.00
CA VAL A 329 -43.49 7.53 25.06
C VAL A 329 -44.36 7.84 23.82
N ILE A 330 -45.09 6.83 23.35
CA ILE A 330 -46.06 6.96 22.23
C ILE A 330 -47.44 6.49 22.68
N SER A 331 -48.46 6.91 21.96
CA SER A 331 -49.83 6.47 22.17
C SER A 331 -50.05 5.03 21.68
N GLU A 332 -51.14 4.36 22.16
CA GLU A 332 -51.56 3.08 21.64
C GLU A 332 -51.92 3.17 20.15
N GLU A 333 -52.47 4.28 19.72
CA GLU A 333 -52.88 4.56 18.34
C GLU A 333 -51.60 4.62 17.44
N ASP A 334 -50.56 5.36 17.86
CA ASP A 334 -49.29 5.45 17.16
C ASP A 334 -48.61 4.08 17.04
N TYR A 335 -48.64 3.28 18.13
CA TYR A 335 -48.12 1.91 18.10
C TYR A 335 -48.86 1.05 17.08
N ARG A 336 -50.21 1.05 17.08
CA ARG A 336 -51.00 0.23 16.16
C ARG A 336 -50.81 0.67 14.70
N ASN A 337 -50.81 1.97 14.47
CA ASN A 337 -50.62 2.55 13.14
C ASN A 337 -49.23 2.28 12.60
N GLY A 338 -48.18 2.46 13.42
CA GLY A 338 -46.82 2.23 13.03
C GLY A 338 -46.51 0.73 12.81
N ALA A 339 -47.06 -0.17 13.64
CA ALA A 339 -46.89 -1.60 13.46
C ALA A 339 -47.53 -2.15 12.19
N ALA A 340 -48.57 -1.49 11.68
CA ALA A 340 -49.22 -1.85 10.41
C ALA A 340 -48.47 -1.37 9.16
N GLN A 341 -47.49 -0.46 9.29
CA GLN A 341 -46.77 0.09 8.14
C GLN A 341 -45.87 -0.97 7.50
N PRO A 342 -45.84 -1.05 6.18
CA PRO A 342 -44.89 -1.91 5.47
C PRO A 342 -43.47 -1.41 5.66
N LEU A 343 -42.48 -2.30 5.48
CA LEU A 343 -41.08 -1.90 5.37
C LEU A 343 -40.86 -1.44 3.92
N VAL A 344 -40.58 -0.16 3.75
CA VAL A 344 -40.23 0.44 2.46
C VAL A 344 -38.81 0.97 2.61
N LEU A 345 -37.87 0.33 1.94
CA LEU A 345 -36.47 0.75 1.87
C LEU A 345 -36.26 1.65 0.65
N ALA A 346 -35.23 2.46 0.67
CA ALA A 346 -34.72 3.11 -0.53
C ALA A 346 -34.44 2.04 -1.59
N GLU A 347 -34.81 2.31 -2.84
CA GLU A 347 -34.43 1.43 -3.95
C GLU A 347 -32.89 1.36 -3.94
N GLU A 348 -32.36 0.13 -4.05
CA GLU A 348 -30.94 -0.07 -4.30
C GLU A 348 -30.67 0.61 -5.65
N ASP A 349 -30.18 1.86 -5.60
CA ASP A 349 -29.83 2.60 -6.81
C ASP A 349 -28.61 1.90 -7.44
N SER A 350 -28.92 0.97 -8.37
CA SER A 350 -27.96 0.16 -9.09
C SER A 350 -26.99 0.99 -9.97
N GLY A 351 -27.07 2.34 -9.89
CA GLY A 351 -26.32 3.24 -10.74
C GLY A 351 -25.43 4.25 -10.03
N LYS A 352 -25.54 4.46 -8.70
CA LYS A 352 -24.79 5.52 -7.99
C LYS A 352 -24.50 5.21 -6.52
N LYS A 353 -23.99 4.02 -6.20
CA LYS A 353 -23.15 3.96 -4.99
C LYS A 353 -21.86 4.69 -5.36
N PRO A 354 -21.46 5.78 -4.66
CA PRO A 354 -20.08 6.23 -4.77
C PRO A 354 -19.25 5.00 -4.42
N SER A 355 -18.49 4.52 -5.38
CA SER A 355 -17.62 3.37 -5.17
C SER A 355 -16.79 3.65 -3.92
N THR A 356 -16.95 2.84 -2.88
CA THR A 356 -16.08 2.91 -1.69
C THR A 356 -14.67 2.44 -2.01
N VAL A 357 -14.49 1.93 -3.22
CA VAL A 357 -13.23 1.44 -3.73
C VAL A 357 -12.43 2.63 -4.28
N THR A 358 -11.32 2.93 -3.63
CA THR A 358 -10.39 3.98 -4.04
C THR A 358 -9.60 3.58 -5.29
N SER A 359 -9.16 4.55 -6.09
CA SER A 359 -8.28 4.30 -7.25
C SER A 359 -6.91 3.76 -6.80
N TYR A 360 -6.15 3.17 -7.72
CA TYR A 360 -4.76 2.78 -7.45
C TYR A 360 -3.87 3.99 -7.10
N PHE A 361 -4.19 5.16 -7.65
CA PHE A 361 -3.52 6.40 -7.30
C PHE A 361 -3.81 6.78 -5.83
N THR A 362 -5.08 6.76 -5.43
CA THR A 362 -5.47 7.09 -4.04
C THR A 362 -4.84 6.13 -3.03
N ASP A 363 -4.75 4.83 -3.37
CA ASP A 363 -4.10 3.84 -2.50
C ASP A 363 -2.59 4.14 -2.32
N ALA A 364 -1.90 4.51 -3.41
CA ALA A 364 -0.49 4.88 -3.35
C ALA A 364 -0.28 6.18 -2.55
N LEU A 365 -1.12 7.19 -2.80
CA LEU A 365 -1.13 8.46 -2.06
C LEU A 365 -1.36 8.24 -0.55
N PHE A 366 -2.32 7.39 -0.20
CA PHE A 366 -2.58 7.04 1.20
C PHE A 366 -1.33 6.49 1.89
N ASN A 367 -0.63 5.56 1.24
CA ASN A 367 0.59 4.96 1.79
C ASN A 367 1.71 5.99 1.93
N GLU A 368 1.91 6.89 0.96
CA GLU A 368 2.93 7.93 1.02
C GLU A 368 2.66 8.90 2.18
N VAL A 369 1.45 9.43 2.29
CA VAL A 369 1.07 10.35 3.37
C VAL A 369 1.18 9.69 4.74
N VAL A 370 0.80 8.41 4.88
CA VAL A 370 0.95 7.65 6.14
C VAL A 370 2.43 7.56 6.55
N GLN A 371 3.34 7.26 5.62
CA GLN A 371 4.78 7.19 5.90
C GLN A 371 5.35 8.54 6.33
N ASP A 372 4.90 9.63 5.71
CA ASP A 372 5.34 10.98 6.05
C ASP A 372 4.80 11.42 7.41
N ILE A 373 3.55 11.08 7.75
CA ILE A 373 3.00 11.28 9.11
C ILE A 373 3.80 10.49 10.14
N MET A 374 4.09 9.21 9.89
CA MET A 374 4.93 8.39 10.78
C MET A 374 6.29 9.01 11.02
N THR A 375 6.91 9.51 9.96
CA THR A 375 8.23 10.14 10.02
C THR A 375 8.20 11.46 10.79
N LYS A 376 7.17 12.29 10.58
CA LYS A 376 7.00 13.58 11.24
C LYS A 376 6.68 13.45 12.72
N GLU A 377 5.69 12.61 13.06
CA GLU A 377 5.14 12.50 14.42
C GLU A 377 5.86 11.43 15.26
N GLY A 378 6.61 10.52 14.65
CA GLY A 378 7.29 9.41 15.35
C GLY A 378 6.33 8.38 15.90
N ILE A 379 5.17 8.17 15.26
CA ILE A 379 4.09 7.26 15.67
C ILE A 379 4.08 5.99 14.83
N SER A 380 3.32 4.99 15.26
CA SER A 380 3.14 3.74 14.52
C SER A 380 2.28 3.94 13.26
N GLU A 381 2.40 3.02 12.31
CA GLU A 381 1.58 3.02 11.08
C GLU A 381 0.08 3.05 11.38
N SER A 382 -0.39 2.27 12.35
CA SER A 382 -1.79 2.22 12.74
C SER A 382 -2.30 3.56 13.30
N GLU A 383 -1.46 4.28 14.06
CA GLU A 383 -1.78 5.61 14.60
C GLU A 383 -1.79 6.65 13.48
N ALA A 384 -0.84 6.59 12.56
CA ALA A 384 -0.77 7.48 11.40
C ALA A 384 -1.97 7.28 10.45
N GLN A 385 -2.36 6.02 10.18
CA GLN A 385 -3.57 5.70 9.42
C GLN A 385 -4.82 6.24 10.09
N LYS A 386 -4.96 6.04 11.41
CA LYS A 386 -6.07 6.59 12.18
C LYS A 386 -6.11 8.11 12.08
N LEU A 387 -4.97 8.78 12.27
CA LEU A 387 -4.85 10.23 12.17
C LEU A 387 -5.25 10.72 10.77
N LEU A 388 -4.77 10.04 9.72
CA LEU A 388 -5.11 10.37 8.33
C LEU A 388 -6.61 10.23 8.04
N TYR A 389 -7.28 9.18 8.57
CA TYR A 389 -8.71 8.99 8.37
C TYR A 389 -9.59 9.98 9.15
N THR A 390 -9.14 10.46 10.31
CA THR A 390 -9.97 11.21 11.25
C THR A 390 -9.53 12.66 11.46
N GLY A 391 -8.38 13.02 10.90
CA GLY A 391 -7.74 14.31 11.09
C GLY A 391 -8.39 15.47 10.35
N GLY A 392 -9.26 15.21 9.37
CA GLY A 392 -9.90 16.26 8.57
C GLY A 392 -8.90 17.02 7.69
N PHE A 393 -7.87 16.32 7.22
CA PHE A 393 -6.86 16.90 6.34
C PHE A 393 -7.40 17.16 4.93
N THR A 394 -6.87 18.20 4.28
CA THR A 394 -7.02 18.40 2.84
C THR A 394 -5.68 18.09 2.18
N ILE A 395 -5.66 17.07 1.31
CA ILE A 395 -4.46 16.59 0.62
C ILE A 395 -4.49 17.10 -0.81
N GLU A 396 -3.55 17.95 -1.17
CA GLU A 396 -3.39 18.46 -2.55
C GLU A 396 -2.59 17.44 -3.36
N ALA A 397 -3.30 16.60 -4.10
CA ALA A 397 -2.72 15.52 -4.88
C ALA A 397 -2.21 15.99 -6.25
N THR A 398 -1.19 15.29 -6.77
CA THR A 398 -0.61 15.54 -8.10
C THR A 398 -1.41 14.92 -9.24
N VAL A 399 -2.46 14.15 -8.94
CA VAL A 399 -3.24 13.43 -9.94
C VAL A 399 -3.83 14.33 -11.02
N ASN A 400 -3.63 13.95 -12.28
CA ASN A 400 -4.40 14.48 -13.39
C ASN A 400 -5.65 13.61 -13.57
N THR A 401 -6.80 14.12 -13.18
CA THR A 401 -8.06 13.36 -13.13
C THR A 401 -8.49 12.81 -14.50
N LYS A 402 -8.26 13.57 -15.57
CA LYS A 402 -8.53 13.17 -16.96
C LYS A 402 -7.63 12.03 -17.40
N LEU A 403 -6.32 12.15 -17.15
CA LEU A 403 -5.32 11.13 -17.49
C LEU A 403 -5.53 9.85 -16.67
N GLN A 404 -5.84 9.96 -15.38
CA GLN A 404 -6.16 8.83 -14.52
C GLN A 404 -7.37 8.05 -15.06
N SER A 405 -8.44 8.75 -15.39
CA SER A 405 -9.65 8.14 -15.97
C SER A 405 -9.37 7.46 -17.32
N GLN A 406 -8.57 8.09 -18.19
CA GLN A 406 -8.17 7.51 -19.47
C GLN A 406 -7.34 6.23 -19.29
N MET A 407 -6.41 6.23 -18.32
CA MET A 407 -5.59 5.07 -17.96
C MET A 407 -6.45 3.93 -17.40
N GLU A 408 -7.36 4.22 -16.48
CA GLU A 408 -8.26 3.23 -15.89
C GLU A 408 -9.15 2.59 -16.95
N ASN A 409 -9.74 3.39 -17.85
CA ASN A 409 -10.55 2.88 -18.96
C ASN A 409 -9.76 1.96 -19.90
N LEU A 410 -8.49 2.29 -20.20
CA LEU A 410 -7.62 1.44 -20.98
C LEU A 410 -7.32 0.12 -20.26
N MET A 411 -7.10 0.19 -18.95
CA MET A 411 -6.74 -0.97 -18.12
C MET A 411 -7.94 -1.86 -17.73
N LEU A 412 -9.18 -1.42 -17.97
CA LEU A 412 -10.33 -2.33 -17.98
C LEU A 412 -10.10 -3.47 -18.97
N ASN A 413 -9.33 -3.22 -20.03
CA ASN A 413 -8.92 -4.21 -21.04
C ASN A 413 -10.09 -5.05 -21.57
N THR A 414 -11.22 -4.38 -21.84
CA THR A 414 -12.44 -5.03 -22.35
C THR A 414 -12.09 -5.87 -23.57
N ASP A 415 -12.58 -7.11 -23.60
CA ASP A 415 -12.33 -8.10 -24.66
C ASP A 415 -10.83 -8.36 -24.93
N ASP A 416 -9.97 -8.18 -23.91
CA ASP A 416 -8.51 -8.34 -24.03
C ASP A 416 -7.86 -7.47 -25.13
N ALA A 417 -8.42 -6.27 -25.37
CA ALA A 417 -8.10 -5.41 -26.49
C ALA A 417 -6.61 -5.02 -26.57
N TYR A 418 -5.98 -4.80 -25.41
CA TYR A 418 -4.57 -4.43 -25.30
C TYR A 418 -3.70 -5.56 -24.75
N PHE A 419 -4.16 -6.25 -23.72
CA PHE A 419 -3.38 -7.26 -22.99
C PHE A 419 -4.07 -8.62 -23.09
N PRO A 420 -3.64 -9.50 -24.00
CA PRO A 420 -4.22 -10.84 -24.13
C PRO A 420 -4.20 -11.62 -22.81
N ALA A 421 -5.29 -12.25 -22.45
CA ALA A 421 -5.37 -13.08 -21.26
C ALA A 421 -4.64 -14.41 -21.50
N GLY A 422 -3.50 -14.58 -20.85
CA GLY A 422 -2.86 -15.89 -20.71
C GLY A 422 -3.33 -16.52 -19.39
N TRP A 423 -3.91 -17.72 -19.45
CA TRP A 423 -4.36 -18.43 -18.27
C TRP A 423 -3.49 -19.66 -18.00
N HIS A 424 -3.08 -19.88 -16.74
CA HIS A 424 -2.46 -21.13 -16.32
C HIS A 424 -2.89 -21.49 -14.88
N GLU A 425 -2.73 -22.77 -14.56
CA GLU A 425 -2.96 -23.25 -13.20
C GLU A 425 -1.71 -23.04 -12.34
N GLU A 426 -1.90 -22.47 -11.16
CA GLU A 426 -0.87 -22.30 -10.14
C GLU A 426 -1.20 -23.14 -8.91
N GLU A 427 -0.18 -23.84 -8.38
CA GLU A 427 -0.30 -24.63 -7.17
C GLU A 427 -0.03 -23.75 -5.94
N VAL A 428 -0.96 -23.76 -4.97
CA VAL A 428 -0.89 -22.93 -3.75
C VAL A 428 -1.26 -23.78 -2.52
N THR A 429 -0.83 -23.33 -1.35
CA THR A 429 -1.12 -24.03 -0.08
C THR A 429 -2.46 -23.64 0.54
N SER A 430 -3.07 -22.56 0.06
CA SER A 430 -4.39 -22.09 0.48
C SER A 430 -5.09 -21.36 -0.66
N ILE A 431 -6.41 -21.37 -0.68
CA ILE A 431 -7.26 -20.61 -1.61
C ILE A 431 -7.87 -19.44 -0.82
N SER A 432 -7.81 -18.25 -1.38
CA SER A 432 -8.51 -17.06 -0.89
C SER A 432 -9.84 -16.88 -1.61
N ASP A 433 -10.71 -16.00 -1.07
CA ASP A 433 -12.01 -15.69 -1.69
C ASP A 433 -11.88 -15.04 -3.08
N ASP A 434 -10.72 -14.47 -3.41
CA ASP A 434 -10.45 -13.83 -4.69
C ASP A 434 -9.86 -14.80 -5.74
N ASP A 435 -9.50 -16.00 -5.34
CA ASP A 435 -8.89 -16.99 -6.23
C ASP A 435 -9.94 -17.71 -7.09
N VAL A 436 -9.64 -17.85 -8.37
CA VAL A 436 -10.42 -18.69 -9.27
C VAL A 436 -9.96 -20.14 -9.10
N GLN A 437 -10.57 -20.86 -8.15
CA GLN A 437 -10.21 -22.24 -7.83
C GLN A 437 -10.45 -23.18 -9.02
N VAL A 438 -9.55 -24.15 -9.22
CA VAL A 438 -9.69 -25.19 -10.24
C VAL A 438 -10.39 -26.40 -9.64
N PHE A 439 -11.36 -26.94 -10.38
CA PHE A 439 -12.13 -28.13 -10.02
C PHE A 439 -11.86 -29.27 -10.99
N ASN A 440 -11.99 -30.50 -10.52
CA ASN A 440 -12.02 -31.71 -11.33
C ASN A 440 -13.36 -31.82 -12.10
N GLU A 441 -13.44 -32.74 -13.05
CA GLU A 441 -14.66 -32.96 -13.83
C GLU A 441 -15.87 -33.39 -12.98
N ASP A 442 -15.62 -33.95 -11.79
CA ASP A 442 -16.65 -34.36 -10.83
C ASP A 442 -17.13 -33.24 -9.90
N GLY A 443 -16.63 -32.02 -10.08
CA GLY A 443 -16.97 -30.85 -9.27
C GLY A 443 -16.23 -30.77 -7.93
N THR A 444 -15.26 -31.66 -7.65
CA THR A 444 -14.41 -31.54 -6.44
C THR A 444 -13.24 -30.60 -6.70
N PRO A 445 -12.73 -29.87 -5.66
CA PRO A 445 -11.52 -29.06 -5.79
C PRO A 445 -10.32 -29.89 -6.28
N LYS A 446 -9.61 -29.38 -7.29
CA LYS A 446 -8.36 -30.01 -7.72
C LYS A 446 -7.30 -29.83 -6.64
N THR A 447 -6.77 -30.94 -6.12
CA THR A 447 -5.79 -30.94 -5.04
C THR A 447 -4.67 -31.94 -5.29
N ARG A 448 -3.52 -31.74 -4.66
CA ARG A 448 -2.40 -32.69 -4.59
C ARG A 448 -1.89 -32.73 -3.14
N THR A 449 -1.65 -33.93 -2.62
CA THR A 449 -0.99 -34.06 -1.31
C THR A 449 0.49 -34.30 -1.50
N GLY A 450 1.31 -33.48 -0.86
CA GLY A 450 2.78 -33.63 -0.83
C GLY A 450 3.23 -34.83 0.01
N GLU A 451 4.49 -35.20 -0.11
CA GLU A 451 5.09 -36.29 0.67
C GLU A 451 5.10 -36.00 2.19
N ASP A 452 5.09 -34.74 2.57
CA ASP A 452 5.03 -34.22 3.94
C ASP A 452 3.59 -34.11 4.51
N GLY A 453 2.59 -34.52 3.69
CA GLY A 453 1.17 -34.44 4.04
C GLY A 453 0.52 -33.07 3.78
N THR A 454 1.24 -32.08 3.24
CA THR A 454 0.70 -30.78 2.88
C THR A 454 -0.27 -30.93 1.71
N VAL A 455 -1.48 -30.38 1.84
CA VAL A 455 -2.46 -30.32 0.76
C VAL A 455 -2.24 -29.05 -0.05
N TYR A 456 -2.02 -29.22 -1.34
CA TYR A 456 -1.94 -28.15 -2.32
C TYR A 456 -3.23 -28.07 -3.12
N TYR A 457 -3.65 -26.84 -3.39
CA TYR A 457 -4.82 -26.50 -4.21
C TYR A 457 -4.35 -25.91 -5.54
N TYR A 458 -5.22 -25.88 -6.53
CA TYR A 458 -4.93 -25.22 -7.81
C TYR A 458 -5.87 -24.05 -8.04
N ARG A 459 -5.29 -22.92 -8.47
CA ARG A 459 -6.04 -21.73 -8.90
C ARG A 459 -5.67 -21.36 -10.33
N ASN A 460 -6.64 -20.81 -11.07
CA ASN A 460 -6.38 -20.21 -12.37
C ASN A 460 -5.89 -18.77 -12.19
N VAL A 461 -4.71 -18.47 -12.72
CA VAL A 461 -4.13 -17.12 -12.75
C VAL A 461 -4.01 -16.63 -14.18
N ARG A 462 -4.20 -15.32 -14.37
CA ARG A 462 -4.08 -14.66 -15.68
C ARG A 462 -2.95 -13.63 -15.66
N THR A 463 -2.48 -13.27 -16.86
CA THR A 463 -1.56 -12.14 -17.01
C THR A 463 -2.14 -10.87 -16.44
N GLN A 464 -1.29 -10.05 -15.83
CA GLN A 464 -1.58 -8.74 -15.26
C GLN A 464 -0.74 -7.66 -15.92
N ALA A 465 -1.16 -6.41 -15.82
CA ALA A 465 -0.39 -5.27 -16.29
C ALA A 465 -0.43 -4.13 -15.27
N ALA A 466 0.53 -3.22 -15.40
CA ALA A 466 0.56 -1.98 -14.63
C ALA A 466 1.05 -0.83 -15.50
N MET A 467 0.52 0.35 -15.24
CA MET A 467 0.91 1.60 -15.90
C MET A 467 1.07 2.70 -14.87
N VAL A 468 2.04 3.58 -15.11
CA VAL A 468 2.23 4.80 -14.31
C VAL A 468 2.75 5.90 -15.21
N THR A 469 2.24 7.11 -15.03
CA THR A 469 2.63 8.31 -15.77
C THR A 469 3.04 9.42 -14.81
N LEU A 470 4.20 10.02 -15.09
CA LEU A 470 4.73 11.20 -14.41
C LEU A 470 4.92 12.35 -15.41
N ASP A 471 4.98 13.57 -14.88
CA ASP A 471 5.59 14.70 -15.61
C ASP A 471 7.11 14.77 -15.31
N TYR A 472 7.75 15.84 -15.77
CA TYR A 472 9.20 16.05 -15.57
C TYR A 472 9.54 16.84 -14.30
N ASP A 473 8.51 17.27 -13.55
CA ASP A 473 8.65 17.86 -12.23
C ASP A 473 8.52 16.80 -11.10
N GLY A 474 8.40 15.51 -11.49
CA GLY A 474 8.27 14.37 -10.56
C GLY A 474 6.84 14.12 -10.07
N ASN A 475 5.85 14.91 -10.51
CA ASN A 475 4.47 14.66 -10.16
C ASN A 475 3.99 13.34 -10.76
N VAL A 476 3.51 12.43 -9.94
CA VAL A 476 2.83 11.22 -10.39
C VAL A 476 1.41 11.61 -10.79
N LEU A 477 1.10 11.52 -12.08
CA LEU A 477 -0.16 12.02 -12.64
C LEU A 477 -1.25 10.96 -12.75
N ALA A 478 -0.86 9.69 -12.94
CA ALA A 478 -1.81 8.57 -13.06
C ALA A 478 -1.16 7.24 -12.72
N ILE A 479 -1.92 6.35 -12.06
CA ILE A 479 -1.50 4.98 -11.69
C ILE A 479 -2.63 4.00 -11.97
N ALA A 480 -2.29 2.89 -12.62
CA ALA A 480 -3.12 1.70 -12.68
C ALA A 480 -2.27 0.46 -12.36
N GLY A 481 -2.58 -0.21 -11.26
CA GLY A 481 -1.79 -1.32 -10.70
C GLY A 481 -2.29 -2.72 -11.05
N GLY A 482 -3.28 -2.85 -11.96
CA GLY A 482 -3.82 -4.14 -12.39
C GLY A 482 -4.76 -4.01 -13.58
N LEU A 483 -5.10 -5.16 -14.19
CA LEU A 483 -6.09 -5.27 -15.27
C LEU A 483 -7.48 -5.54 -14.72
N GLY A 484 -8.50 -4.99 -15.39
CA GLY A 484 -9.90 -5.11 -15.02
C GLY A 484 -10.35 -4.08 -14.00
N GLU A 485 -11.60 -4.20 -13.57
CA GLU A 485 -12.19 -3.32 -12.56
C GLU A 485 -11.54 -3.55 -11.19
N LYS A 486 -11.17 -2.47 -10.52
CA LYS A 486 -10.65 -2.53 -9.16
C LYS A 486 -11.82 -2.71 -8.18
N THR A 487 -11.82 -3.82 -7.44
CA THR A 487 -12.93 -4.22 -6.56
C THR A 487 -12.69 -3.96 -5.08
N LYS A 488 -11.45 -3.67 -4.68
CA LYS A 488 -11.04 -3.46 -3.27
C LYS A 488 -10.07 -2.29 -3.16
N SER A 489 -10.26 -1.46 -2.12
CA SER A 489 -9.27 -0.45 -1.72
C SER A 489 -8.02 -1.11 -1.14
N LEU A 490 -6.88 -0.44 -1.22
CA LEU A 490 -5.57 -0.90 -0.72
C LEU A 490 -5.19 -2.31 -1.22
N SER A 491 -5.66 -2.65 -2.42
CA SER A 491 -5.30 -3.91 -3.10
C SER A 491 -3.90 -3.83 -3.71
N LEU A 492 -3.36 -5.00 -4.15
CA LEU A 492 -2.03 -5.08 -4.75
C LEU A 492 -1.86 -4.10 -5.91
N ASN A 493 -1.03 -3.08 -5.71
CA ASN A 493 -0.69 -2.08 -6.71
C ASN A 493 0.65 -2.42 -7.38
N ARG A 494 0.60 -3.07 -8.55
CA ARG A 494 1.80 -3.53 -9.25
C ARG A 494 2.65 -2.41 -9.81
N ALA A 495 2.08 -1.22 -9.98
CA ALA A 495 2.84 -0.03 -10.41
C ALA A 495 3.73 0.54 -9.31
N TYR A 496 3.34 0.36 -8.03
CA TYR A 496 3.94 0.99 -6.87
C TYR A 496 4.67 0.01 -5.94
N ASN A 497 4.13 -1.21 -5.72
CA ASN A 497 4.60 -2.12 -4.68
C ASN A 497 5.32 -3.39 -5.19
N VAL A 498 5.38 -3.62 -6.51
CA VAL A 498 5.90 -4.90 -7.05
C VAL A 498 7.13 -4.66 -7.89
N GLU A 499 8.26 -5.23 -7.44
CA GLU A 499 9.51 -5.20 -8.17
C GLU A 499 9.54 -6.27 -9.27
N ARG A 500 10.03 -5.91 -10.45
CA ARG A 500 10.16 -6.77 -11.61
C ARG A 500 11.49 -6.56 -12.32
N GLN A 501 12.04 -7.62 -12.91
CA GLN A 501 13.23 -7.54 -13.73
C GLN A 501 12.99 -6.62 -14.92
N THR A 502 13.86 -5.61 -15.08
CA THR A 502 13.68 -4.57 -16.11
C THR A 502 13.93 -5.04 -17.53
N GLY A 503 14.64 -6.15 -17.69
CA GLY A 503 15.14 -6.53 -19.00
C GLY A 503 15.91 -5.38 -19.65
N SER A 504 15.74 -5.23 -20.95
CA SER A 504 16.48 -4.23 -21.76
C SER A 504 16.10 -2.77 -21.50
N THR A 505 15.13 -2.44 -20.62
CA THR A 505 14.83 -1.05 -20.28
C THR A 505 15.91 -0.40 -19.42
N ILE A 506 16.74 -1.17 -18.72
CA ILE A 506 17.88 -0.66 -17.94
C ILE A 506 18.99 -0.08 -18.83
N LYS A 507 19.14 -0.53 -20.10
CA LYS A 507 20.25 -0.17 -20.98
C LYS A 507 20.47 1.33 -21.12
N PRO A 508 19.42 2.13 -21.44
CA PRO A 508 19.59 3.57 -21.63
C PRO A 508 20.05 4.28 -20.36
N ILE A 509 19.42 4.01 -19.22
CA ILE A 509 19.67 4.73 -17.97
C ILE A 509 20.99 4.34 -17.30
N GLY A 510 21.57 3.21 -17.65
CA GLY A 510 22.85 2.76 -17.12
C GLY A 510 23.98 2.90 -18.16
N ALA A 511 24.14 1.89 -19.00
CA ALA A 511 25.30 1.78 -19.88
C ALA A 511 25.42 2.91 -20.89
N TYR A 512 24.34 3.23 -21.63
CA TYR A 512 24.43 4.20 -22.73
C TYR A 512 24.54 5.65 -22.22
N ALA A 513 23.74 6.04 -21.23
CA ALA A 513 23.78 7.38 -20.65
C ALA A 513 25.18 7.70 -20.11
N LEU A 514 25.73 6.82 -19.27
CA LEU A 514 27.07 7.02 -18.69
C LEU A 514 28.18 6.86 -19.75
N GLY A 515 27.99 6.02 -20.75
CA GLY A 515 28.94 5.91 -21.87
C GLY A 515 29.09 7.20 -22.65
N ILE A 516 27.98 7.91 -22.89
CA ILE A 516 27.98 9.25 -23.53
C ILE A 516 28.46 10.31 -22.53
N GLU A 517 28.04 10.28 -21.27
CA GLU A 517 28.39 11.24 -20.25
C GLU A 517 29.92 11.31 -20.02
N TYR A 518 30.55 10.14 -20.00
CA TYR A 518 31.99 10.01 -19.78
C TYR A 518 32.83 10.13 -21.08
N GLY A 519 32.20 10.38 -22.22
CA GLY A 519 32.91 10.47 -23.52
C GLY A 519 33.57 9.16 -23.95
N LEU A 520 33.07 8.02 -23.48
CA LEU A 520 33.57 6.68 -23.84
C LEU A 520 33.03 6.21 -25.20
N VAL A 521 31.83 6.63 -25.52
CA VAL A 521 31.13 6.36 -26.79
C VAL A 521 30.32 7.59 -27.18
N ASN A 522 30.08 7.73 -28.50
CA ASN A 522 29.23 8.77 -29.08
C ASN A 522 28.22 8.16 -30.05
N TRP A 523 27.40 8.98 -30.70
CA TRP A 523 26.32 8.58 -31.62
C TRP A 523 26.72 7.51 -32.62
N SER A 524 27.88 7.67 -33.26
CA SER A 524 28.37 6.86 -34.38
C SER A 524 29.51 5.92 -34.03
N THR A 525 29.86 5.78 -32.74
CA THR A 525 30.90 4.83 -32.32
C THR A 525 30.59 3.44 -32.84
N MET A 526 31.49 2.89 -33.64
CA MET A 526 31.34 1.55 -34.23
C MET A 526 31.69 0.48 -33.21
N LEU A 527 30.75 -0.42 -32.95
CA LEU A 527 30.90 -1.52 -32.01
C LEU A 527 30.57 -2.85 -32.68
N ASN A 528 31.38 -3.84 -32.44
CA ASN A 528 31.23 -5.16 -33.04
C ASN A 528 30.08 -5.96 -32.45
N ASN A 529 29.19 -6.47 -33.30
CA ASN A 529 28.05 -7.31 -32.93
C ASN A 529 28.44 -8.78 -32.85
N SER A 530 29.46 -9.09 -32.03
CA SER A 530 29.88 -10.46 -31.68
C SER A 530 29.79 -10.69 -30.19
N PRO A 531 29.68 -11.94 -29.72
CA PRO A 531 29.65 -12.24 -28.28
C PRO A 531 31.02 -11.91 -27.67
N LEU A 532 30.98 -11.63 -26.38
CA LEU A 532 32.12 -11.75 -25.48
C LEU A 532 32.20 -13.19 -24.98
N TYR A 533 33.31 -13.55 -24.34
CA TYR A 533 33.48 -14.85 -23.75
C TYR A 533 33.44 -14.75 -22.23
N GLN A 534 32.72 -15.66 -21.61
CA GLN A 534 32.60 -15.73 -20.17
C GLN A 534 33.18 -17.02 -19.62
N LYS A 535 34.03 -16.90 -18.59
CA LYS A 535 34.57 -18.01 -17.82
C LYS A 535 34.04 -17.90 -16.40
N GLN A 536 33.22 -18.84 -15.95
CA GLN A 536 32.45 -18.68 -14.71
C GLN A 536 31.75 -17.33 -14.73
N ASP A 537 32.01 -16.45 -13.78
CA ASP A 537 31.39 -15.10 -13.72
C ASP A 537 32.31 -13.99 -14.24
N MET A 538 33.50 -14.35 -14.75
CA MET A 538 34.45 -13.39 -15.32
C MET A 538 34.21 -13.23 -16.83
N ILE A 539 34.06 -11.98 -17.29
CA ILE A 539 33.97 -11.64 -18.69
C ILE A 539 35.37 -11.42 -19.22
N ILE A 540 35.71 -12.10 -20.32
CA ILE A 540 36.95 -11.92 -21.03
C ILE A 540 36.68 -11.03 -22.24
N ARG A 541 37.32 -9.90 -22.26
CA ARG A 541 37.09 -8.72 -23.09
C ARG A 541 37.93 -8.67 -24.35
N ASP A 542 39.01 -9.45 -24.35
CA ASP A 542 40.08 -9.32 -25.36
C ASP A 542 39.92 -10.40 -26.43
N GLU A 543 39.54 -9.97 -27.63
CA GLU A 543 39.49 -10.87 -28.80
C GLU A 543 40.85 -11.50 -29.08
N ASP A 544 41.94 -10.76 -28.85
CA ASP A 544 43.30 -11.29 -29.01
C ASP A 544 43.59 -12.35 -27.97
N TYR A 545 43.11 -12.18 -26.75
CA TYR A 545 43.15 -13.23 -25.73
C TYR A 545 42.37 -14.47 -26.19
N CYS A 546 41.16 -14.29 -26.69
CA CYS A 546 40.33 -15.41 -27.15
C CYS A 546 40.95 -16.09 -28.37
N ARG A 547 41.51 -15.33 -29.31
CA ARG A 547 42.24 -15.87 -30.45
C ARG A 547 43.49 -16.61 -30.06
N LYS A 548 44.30 -16.01 -29.19
CA LYS A 548 45.55 -16.58 -28.68
C LYS A 548 45.33 -17.91 -27.90
N ASN A 549 44.16 -18.02 -27.24
CA ASN A 549 43.77 -19.20 -26.47
C ASN A 549 42.86 -20.16 -27.26
N GLY A 550 42.71 -19.96 -28.60
CA GLY A 550 41.97 -20.88 -29.45
C GLY A 550 40.44 -20.94 -29.16
N LEU A 551 39.86 -19.89 -28.59
CA LEU A 551 38.45 -19.87 -28.22
C LEU A 551 37.54 -19.38 -29.37
N MET A 552 38.13 -18.72 -30.39
CA MET A 552 37.38 -18.15 -31.50
C MET A 552 36.83 -19.26 -32.40
N GLY A 553 35.53 -19.12 -32.73
CA GLY A 553 34.84 -20.04 -33.64
C GLY A 553 34.42 -21.36 -33.05
N LEU A 554 34.64 -21.59 -31.76
CA LEU A 554 34.19 -22.80 -31.06
C LEU A 554 32.67 -22.71 -30.80
N SER A 555 32.01 -23.86 -30.98
CA SER A 555 30.59 -23.98 -30.58
C SER A 555 30.45 -23.98 -29.05
N ASP A 556 29.26 -23.64 -28.55
CA ASP A 556 28.95 -23.68 -27.11
C ASP A 556 29.30 -25.03 -26.46
N LYS A 557 29.10 -26.16 -27.17
CA LYS A 557 29.44 -27.49 -26.69
C LYS A 557 30.96 -27.66 -26.52
N GLN A 558 31.73 -27.12 -27.46
CA GLN A 558 33.18 -27.15 -27.41
C GLN A 558 33.71 -26.22 -26.31
N LEU A 559 33.15 -25.02 -26.18
CA LEU A 559 33.51 -24.05 -25.15
C LEU A 559 33.27 -24.58 -23.74
N ARG A 560 32.16 -25.29 -23.51
CA ARG A 560 31.84 -25.93 -22.21
C ARG A 560 32.79 -27.07 -21.87
N ALA A 561 33.30 -27.75 -22.87
CA ALA A 561 34.27 -28.84 -22.69
C ALA A 561 35.72 -28.34 -22.53
N TYR A 562 35.98 -27.06 -22.79
CA TYR A 562 37.29 -26.46 -22.60
C TYR A 562 37.68 -26.38 -21.13
N PRO A 563 38.98 -26.48 -20.77
CA PRO A 563 39.38 -26.27 -19.38
C PRO A 563 38.84 -24.96 -18.84
N ASN A 564 38.05 -25.00 -17.70
CA ASN A 564 37.41 -23.92 -17.05
C ASN A 564 36.04 -23.46 -17.63
N ALA A 565 35.34 -24.31 -18.37
CA ALA A 565 33.93 -24.09 -18.79
C ALA A 565 33.62 -22.71 -19.41
N TRP A 566 34.33 -22.38 -20.46
CA TRP A 566 34.09 -21.14 -21.22
C TRP A 566 32.76 -21.20 -21.95
N ARG A 567 32.13 -20.05 -22.13
CA ARG A 567 30.91 -19.90 -22.93
C ARG A 567 30.85 -18.54 -23.64
N SER A 568 30.23 -18.51 -24.83
CA SER A 568 29.90 -17.27 -25.51
C SER A 568 28.80 -16.55 -24.73
N TRP A 569 28.91 -15.22 -24.57
CA TRP A 569 27.97 -14.39 -23.85
C TRP A 569 28.10 -12.92 -24.33
N PRO A 570 27.01 -12.12 -24.36
CA PRO A 570 25.61 -12.53 -24.22
C PRO A 570 25.01 -13.08 -25.51
N ARG A 571 23.80 -13.62 -25.43
CA ARG A 571 22.93 -13.82 -26.59
C ARG A 571 22.05 -12.60 -26.83
N ASN A 572 21.83 -12.26 -28.11
CA ASN A 572 20.79 -11.32 -28.48
C ASN A 572 19.41 -11.98 -28.39
N TYR A 573 18.34 -11.16 -28.41
CA TYR A 573 16.97 -11.67 -28.49
C TYR A 573 16.81 -12.60 -29.71
N GLY A 574 16.12 -13.73 -29.51
CA GLY A 574 16.04 -14.80 -30.53
C GLY A 574 17.20 -15.81 -30.47
N GLY A 575 18.10 -15.70 -29.48
CA GLY A 575 19.09 -16.73 -29.13
C GLY A 575 20.38 -16.71 -29.97
N ASN A 576 20.57 -15.73 -30.89
CA ASN A 576 21.80 -15.61 -31.65
C ASN A 576 22.88 -14.81 -30.91
N TYR A 577 24.13 -15.02 -31.31
CA TYR A 577 25.29 -14.34 -30.71
C TYR A 577 25.75 -13.11 -31.51
N GLY A 578 24.93 -12.64 -32.46
CA GLY A 578 25.29 -11.60 -33.44
C GLY A 578 26.01 -12.17 -34.67
N ASP A 579 26.29 -11.29 -35.63
CA ASP A 579 26.81 -11.61 -36.94
C ASP A 579 28.26 -11.12 -37.16
N GLY A 580 28.87 -10.54 -36.11
CA GLY A 580 30.22 -9.97 -36.17
C GLY A 580 30.34 -8.69 -36.97
N SER A 581 29.23 -8.10 -37.42
CA SER A 581 29.23 -6.81 -38.09
C SER A 581 29.53 -5.65 -37.16
N ASP A 582 30.21 -4.63 -37.61
CA ASP A 582 30.39 -3.39 -36.89
C ASP A 582 29.17 -2.50 -37.11
N LEU A 583 28.56 -2.05 -36.04
CA LEU A 583 27.34 -1.25 -36.05
C LEU A 583 27.57 0.05 -35.25
N PRO A 584 27.01 1.20 -35.72
CA PRO A 584 27.06 2.42 -34.94
C PRO A 584 26.20 2.30 -33.70
N LEU A 585 26.57 2.98 -32.61
CA LEU A 585 25.93 2.94 -31.31
C LEU A 585 24.41 3.07 -31.36
N TRP A 586 23.91 4.05 -32.17
CA TRP A 586 22.47 4.30 -32.30
C TRP A 586 21.71 3.07 -32.83
N ASN A 587 22.33 2.31 -33.76
CA ASN A 587 21.71 1.11 -34.33
C ASN A 587 21.63 -0.03 -33.29
N GLY A 588 22.70 -0.21 -32.54
CA GLY A 588 22.75 -1.18 -31.42
C GLY A 588 21.68 -0.91 -30.40
N LEU A 589 21.47 0.35 -30.00
CA LEU A 589 20.44 0.76 -29.07
C LEU A 589 19.03 0.58 -29.64
N ALA A 590 18.80 1.05 -30.88
CA ALA A 590 17.49 0.96 -31.57
C ALA A 590 17.02 -0.51 -31.69
N ARG A 591 17.94 -1.41 -32.05
CA ARG A 591 17.70 -2.87 -32.13
C ARG A 591 17.77 -3.58 -30.79
N SER A 592 18.13 -2.86 -29.73
CA SER A 592 18.28 -3.43 -28.37
C SER A 592 19.27 -4.60 -28.27
N LEU A 593 20.36 -4.56 -29.05
CA LEU A 593 21.35 -5.64 -29.08
C LEU A 593 22.08 -5.77 -27.75
N ASN A 594 22.09 -7.00 -27.18
CA ASN A 594 22.78 -7.31 -25.93
C ASN A 594 24.31 -7.24 -26.10
N THR A 595 24.84 -7.74 -27.23
CA THR A 595 26.25 -7.71 -27.56
C THR A 595 26.82 -6.31 -27.56
N ILE A 596 26.12 -5.34 -28.17
CA ILE A 596 26.52 -3.93 -28.20
C ILE A 596 26.38 -3.29 -26.80
N ALA A 597 25.25 -3.50 -26.13
CA ALA A 597 25.00 -2.90 -24.84
C ALA A 597 26.02 -3.35 -23.78
N VAL A 598 26.39 -4.62 -23.78
CA VAL A 598 27.39 -5.16 -22.82
C VAL A 598 28.78 -4.57 -23.10
N ARG A 599 29.18 -4.34 -24.35
CA ARG A 599 30.44 -3.67 -24.66
C ARG A 599 30.47 -2.24 -24.12
N VAL A 600 29.37 -1.49 -24.26
CA VAL A 600 29.25 -0.15 -23.66
C VAL A 600 29.30 -0.22 -22.12
N GLY A 601 28.51 -1.13 -21.52
CA GLY A 601 28.51 -1.29 -20.06
C GLY A 601 29.85 -1.74 -19.48
N ASP A 602 30.62 -2.48 -20.28
CA ASP A 602 31.98 -2.90 -19.92
C ASP A 602 32.96 -1.72 -19.93
N LEU A 603 32.87 -0.81 -20.90
CA LEU A 603 33.66 0.42 -20.91
C LEU A 603 33.33 1.33 -19.72
N VAL A 604 32.07 1.42 -19.33
CA VAL A 604 31.61 2.22 -18.17
C VAL A 604 31.99 1.55 -16.84
N GLY A 605 31.87 0.23 -16.78
CA GLY A 605 32.06 -0.57 -15.58
C GLY A 605 30.78 -0.79 -14.76
N ALA A 606 30.50 -2.05 -14.42
CA ALA A 606 29.25 -2.43 -13.75
C ALA A 606 29.00 -1.70 -12.42
N SER A 607 30.07 -1.47 -11.63
CA SER A 607 29.96 -0.73 -10.35
C SER A 607 29.59 0.74 -10.55
N ASN A 608 30.09 1.39 -11.59
CA ASN A 608 29.72 2.78 -11.91
C ASN A 608 28.25 2.86 -12.32
N ILE A 609 27.79 1.90 -13.14
CA ILE A 609 26.38 1.80 -13.54
C ILE A 609 25.51 1.56 -12.31
N PHE A 610 25.88 0.61 -11.45
CA PHE A 610 25.13 0.32 -10.23
C PHE A 610 25.01 1.55 -9.33
N ASN A 611 26.13 2.23 -9.06
CA ASN A 611 26.14 3.42 -8.23
C ASN A 611 25.25 4.53 -8.78
N PHE A 612 25.25 4.71 -10.10
CA PHE A 612 24.40 5.71 -10.75
C PHE A 612 22.91 5.36 -10.63
N VAL A 613 22.51 4.14 -11.01
CA VAL A 613 21.09 3.78 -10.98
C VAL A 613 20.56 3.64 -9.55
N TYR A 614 21.40 3.18 -8.61
CA TYR A 614 21.01 2.97 -7.20
C TYR A 614 20.97 4.29 -6.42
N ASN A 615 22.07 5.08 -6.46
CA ASN A 615 22.19 6.29 -5.64
C ASN A 615 21.64 7.53 -6.34
N THR A 616 21.88 7.68 -7.67
CA THR A 616 21.46 8.88 -8.40
C THR A 616 20.03 8.74 -8.94
N LEU A 617 19.63 7.58 -9.45
CA LEU A 617 18.26 7.39 -9.93
C LEU A 617 17.35 6.71 -8.90
N GLN A 618 17.83 6.52 -7.68
CA GLN A 618 17.09 6.00 -6.53
C GLN A 618 16.36 4.66 -6.77
N LEU A 619 16.95 3.77 -7.59
CA LEU A 619 16.43 2.42 -7.78
C LEU A 619 16.78 1.54 -6.56
N ASN A 620 16.24 1.88 -5.40
CA ASN A 620 16.64 1.38 -4.08
C ASN A 620 16.25 -0.09 -3.81
N THR A 621 15.46 -0.70 -4.69
CA THR A 621 15.06 -2.11 -4.60
C THR A 621 16.13 -3.07 -5.13
N LEU A 622 17.17 -2.55 -5.80
CA LEU A 622 18.31 -3.32 -6.30
C LEU A 622 19.18 -3.80 -5.12
N ASP A 623 19.71 -5.03 -5.24
CA ASP A 623 20.55 -5.63 -4.21
C ASP A 623 22.04 -5.23 -4.41
N PRO A 624 22.65 -4.52 -3.45
CA PRO A 624 24.06 -4.09 -3.57
C PRO A 624 25.07 -5.24 -3.63
N THR A 625 24.67 -6.45 -3.26
CA THR A 625 25.54 -7.63 -3.29
C THR A 625 25.38 -8.42 -4.59
N ASN A 626 24.14 -8.60 -5.04
CA ASN A 626 23.82 -9.51 -6.12
C ASN A 626 23.62 -8.83 -7.48
N ASP A 627 23.34 -7.51 -7.49
CA ASP A 627 22.95 -6.80 -8.72
C ASP A 627 24.09 -5.96 -9.34
N VAL A 628 25.33 -5.99 -8.80
CA VAL A 628 26.50 -5.23 -9.30
C VAL A 628 27.21 -5.91 -10.49
N GLY A 629 26.50 -6.64 -11.33
CA GLY A 629 27.06 -7.32 -12.52
C GLY A 629 26.60 -6.72 -13.82
N LEU A 630 27.36 -6.97 -14.93
CA LEU A 630 26.93 -6.52 -16.27
C LEU A 630 25.63 -7.18 -16.72
N ALA A 631 25.35 -8.40 -16.32
CA ALA A 631 24.07 -9.05 -16.62
C ALA A 631 22.90 -8.32 -15.97
N GLN A 632 23.05 -7.91 -14.72
CA GLN A 632 22.03 -7.19 -13.95
C GLN A 632 21.88 -5.74 -14.42
N MET A 633 23.01 -5.04 -14.57
CA MET A 633 23.03 -3.60 -14.85
C MET A 633 22.89 -3.22 -16.33
N VAL A 634 23.07 -4.14 -17.24
CA VAL A 634 22.99 -3.88 -18.70
C VAL A 634 21.89 -4.68 -19.38
N MET A 635 21.63 -5.92 -18.93
CA MET A 635 20.58 -6.74 -19.54
C MET A 635 19.30 -6.83 -18.69
N GLY A 636 19.35 -6.34 -17.43
CA GLY A 636 18.19 -6.26 -16.58
C GLY A 636 17.80 -7.59 -15.92
N SER A 637 18.78 -8.45 -15.65
CA SER A 637 18.58 -9.73 -14.93
C SER A 637 18.80 -9.54 -13.44
N GLN A 638 18.18 -8.52 -12.85
CA GLN A 638 18.30 -8.21 -11.42
C GLN A 638 17.68 -9.32 -10.57
N SER A 639 18.09 -9.39 -9.30
CA SER A 639 17.60 -10.37 -8.32
C SER A 639 16.10 -10.20 -8.04
N LYS A 640 15.65 -8.97 -7.79
CA LYS A 640 14.24 -8.59 -7.65
C LYS A 640 13.76 -7.71 -8.80
N GLY A 641 14.52 -6.67 -9.11
CA GLY A 641 14.18 -5.67 -10.10
C GLY A 641 13.68 -4.37 -9.48
N VAL A 642 12.86 -3.63 -10.21
CA VAL A 642 12.33 -2.31 -9.80
C VAL A 642 10.83 -2.22 -10.06
N THR A 643 10.17 -1.25 -9.42
CA THR A 643 8.75 -0.97 -9.68
C THR A 643 8.59 -0.18 -10.99
N PRO A 644 7.42 -0.26 -11.66
CA PRO A 644 7.11 0.58 -12.81
C PRO A 644 7.27 2.08 -12.52
N MET A 645 6.88 2.54 -11.34
CA MET A 645 7.02 3.95 -10.94
C MET A 645 8.48 4.37 -10.87
N ALA A 646 9.33 3.61 -10.18
CA ALA A 646 10.76 3.92 -10.08
C ALA A 646 11.44 3.92 -11.46
N LEU A 647 11.03 3.01 -12.36
CA LEU A 647 11.57 2.96 -13.71
C LEU A 647 11.10 4.14 -14.57
N ALA A 648 9.84 4.58 -14.45
CA ALA A 648 9.35 5.79 -15.14
C ALA A 648 10.10 7.03 -14.63
N ALA A 649 10.27 7.15 -13.30
CA ALA A 649 11.04 8.23 -12.70
C ALA A 649 12.49 8.28 -13.22
N ALA A 650 13.15 7.13 -13.36
CA ALA A 650 14.51 7.07 -13.89
C ALA A 650 14.62 7.54 -15.35
N PHE A 651 13.54 7.49 -16.14
CA PHE A 651 13.52 7.95 -17.53
C PHE A 651 13.27 9.45 -17.70
N GLN A 652 12.94 10.19 -16.63
CA GLN A 652 12.83 11.66 -16.64
C GLN A 652 14.11 12.32 -17.14
N ILE A 653 15.27 11.76 -16.79
CA ILE A 653 16.60 12.28 -17.13
C ILE A 653 16.82 12.49 -18.64
N PHE A 654 15.99 11.91 -19.50
CA PHE A 654 16.08 12.09 -20.97
C PHE A 654 15.29 13.30 -21.50
N TYR A 655 14.70 14.10 -20.60
CA TYR A 655 14.09 15.37 -20.97
C TYR A 655 15.16 16.49 -21.03
N ASP A 656 15.85 16.74 -19.93
CA ASP A 656 16.87 17.78 -19.79
C ASP A 656 18.06 17.40 -18.88
N GLY A 657 18.09 16.15 -18.40
CA GLY A 657 19.12 15.61 -17.55
C GLY A 657 18.80 15.70 -16.06
N GLU A 658 17.69 16.32 -15.67
CA GLU A 658 17.26 16.38 -14.27
C GLU A 658 16.54 15.10 -13.84
N TYR A 659 16.71 14.74 -12.58
CA TYR A 659 15.92 13.73 -11.88
C TYR A 659 15.20 14.40 -10.72
N THR A 660 13.89 14.22 -10.68
CA THR A 660 13.06 14.67 -9.55
C THR A 660 12.43 13.44 -8.89
N THR A 661 12.50 13.39 -7.56
CA THR A 661 11.89 12.31 -6.79
C THR A 661 10.39 12.26 -7.06
N PRO A 662 9.84 11.10 -7.46
CA PRO A 662 8.41 10.99 -7.71
C PRO A 662 7.61 11.21 -6.43
N HIS A 663 6.50 11.92 -6.53
CA HIS A 663 5.62 12.23 -5.41
C HIS A 663 4.15 12.30 -5.85
N LEU A 664 3.25 12.00 -4.89
CA LEU A 664 1.81 11.86 -5.14
C LEU A 664 1.00 13.04 -4.60
N TYR A 665 1.61 13.92 -3.79
CA TYR A 665 0.97 15.12 -3.27
C TYR A 665 1.99 16.26 -3.17
N THR A 666 1.49 17.49 -3.13
CA THR A 666 2.31 18.69 -2.90
C THR A 666 2.22 19.15 -1.46
N ARG A 667 1.02 19.18 -0.88
CA ARG A 667 0.78 19.62 0.49
C ARG A 667 -0.33 18.83 1.16
N VAL A 668 -0.26 18.73 2.48
CA VAL A 668 -1.36 18.30 3.34
C VAL A 668 -1.68 19.47 4.27
N LEU A 669 -2.90 19.94 4.23
CA LEU A 669 -3.40 21.03 5.08
C LEU A 669 -4.18 20.44 6.26
N ASP A 670 -4.07 21.06 7.43
CA ASP A 670 -4.92 20.77 8.57
C ASP A 670 -6.32 21.39 8.42
N ARG A 671 -7.18 21.22 9.43
CA ARG A 671 -8.56 21.73 9.42
C ARG A 671 -8.65 23.26 9.33
N ASP A 672 -7.64 23.93 9.84
CA ASP A 672 -7.56 25.39 9.88
C ASP A 672 -6.93 25.96 8.59
N GLY A 673 -6.55 25.07 7.65
CA GLY A 673 -5.90 25.41 6.39
C GLY A 673 -4.39 25.69 6.51
N ASN A 674 -3.76 25.35 7.65
CA ASN A 674 -2.32 25.45 7.80
C ASN A 674 -1.62 24.25 7.16
N ILE A 675 -0.39 24.46 6.67
CA ILE A 675 0.41 23.38 6.11
C ILE A 675 0.82 22.41 7.23
N TYR A 676 0.25 21.19 7.16
CA TYR A 676 0.62 20.11 8.06
C TYR A 676 1.82 19.31 7.51
N LEU A 677 1.81 18.91 6.21
CA LEU A 677 2.95 18.35 5.50
C LEU A 677 3.16 19.11 4.20
N GLU A 678 4.42 19.29 3.82
CA GLU A 678 4.83 19.81 2.53
C GLU A 678 5.79 18.81 1.90
N ASN A 679 5.45 18.34 0.71
CA ASN A 679 6.32 17.42 -0.02
C ASN A 679 7.36 18.24 -0.76
N ASN A 680 8.58 18.23 -0.25
CA ASN A 680 9.71 18.89 -0.88
C ASN A 680 10.42 17.89 -1.80
N ALA A 681 9.86 17.66 -2.98
CA ALA A 681 10.48 16.82 -3.99
C ALA A 681 11.92 17.29 -4.26
N THR A 682 12.87 16.36 -4.20
CA THR A 682 14.26 16.68 -4.46
C THR A 682 14.54 16.58 -5.96
N SER A 683 14.95 17.71 -6.56
CA SER A 683 15.39 17.77 -7.96
C SER A 683 16.89 18.04 -8.05
N TYR A 684 17.57 17.34 -8.94
CA TYR A 684 19.00 17.53 -9.21
C TYR A 684 19.41 17.05 -10.60
N GLN A 685 20.51 17.62 -11.10
CA GLN A 685 21.09 17.26 -12.37
C GLN A 685 21.76 15.87 -12.29
N ALA A 686 21.16 14.86 -12.88
CA ALA A 686 21.68 13.50 -12.94
C ALA A 686 22.61 13.28 -14.13
N LEU A 687 22.33 13.92 -15.27
CA LEU A 687 23.15 13.93 -16.50
C LEU A 687 23.33 15.38 -16.96
N THR A 688 24.39 15.64 -17.69
CA THR A 688 24.49 16.93 -18.40
C THR A 688 23.34 17.08 -19.40
N PRO A 689 22.80 18.29 -19.63
CA PRO A 689 21.74 18.52 -20.62
C PRO A 689 22.17 18.06 -22.04
N ASP A 690 23.46 18.12 -22.35
CA ASP A 690 24.03 17.65 -23.64
C ASP A 690 23.86 16.12 -23.78
N THR A 691 24.22 15.36 -22.73
CA THR A 691 24.04 13.91 -22.71
C THR A 691 22.56 13.52 -22.76
N ALA A 692 21.71 14.20 -21.99
CA ALA A 692 20.27 13.98 -21.98
C ALA A 692 19.68 14.17 -23.39
N TYR A 693 20.04 15.25 -24.07
CA TYR A 693 19.56 15.51 -25.43
C TYR A 693 20.07 14.48 -26.45
N VAL A 694 21.36 14.10 -26.40
CA VAL A 694 21.90 13.03 -27.29
C VAL A 694 21.17 11.72 -27.02
N MET A 695 20.96 11.36 -25.76
CA MET A 695 20.24 10.13 -25.37
C MET A 695 18.78 10.15 -25.82
N ASN A 696 18.08 11.28 -25.67
CA ASN A 696 16.73 11.48 -26.21
C ASN A 696 16.66 11.18 -27.69
N ARG A 697 17.60 11.78 -28.51
CA ARG A 697 17.68 11.53 -29.94
C ARG A 697 18.02 10.08 -30.27
N LEU A 698 18.90 9.42 -29.50
CA LEU A 698 19.19 8.00 -29.64
C LEU A 698 17.96 7.14 -29.40
N LEU A 699 17.20 7.40 -28.35
CA LEU A 699 15.99 6.67 -27.97
C LEU A 699 14.83 6.92 -28.95
N LYS A 700 14.79 8.07 -29.62
CA LYS A 700 13.84 8.34 -30.69
C LYS A 700 13.95 7.30 -31.81
N ASN A 701 15.15 6.76 -32.12
CA ASN A 701 15.34 5.73 -33.11
C ASN A 701 14.67 4.39 -32.79
N VAL A 702 14.35 4.12 -31.52
CA VAL A 702 13.58 2.91 -31.13
C VAL A 702 12.18 2.93 -31.73
N LEU A 703 11.56 4.13 -31.85
CA LEU A 703 10.21 4.35 -32.34
C LEU A 703 10.18 4.68 -33.86
N PHE A 704 11.12 5.49 -34.32
CA PHE A 704 11.06 6.10 -35.69
C PHE A 704 11.97 5.45 -36.70
N SER A 705 13.03 4.75 -36.29
CA SER A 705 13.90 4.01 -37.21
C SER A 705 13.25 2.71 -37.68
N SER A 706 13.45 2.33 -38.94
CA SER A 706 12.97 1.04 -39.48
C SER A 706 13.53 -0.20 -38.76
N VAL A 707 14.68 -0.06 -38.08
CA VAL A 707 15.31 -1.13 -37.31
C VAL A 707 14.91 -1.11 -35.83
N GLY A 708 14.14 -0.11 -35.39
CA GLY A 708 13.75 0.07 -34.01
C GLY A 708 12.79 -1.01 -33.53
N THR A 709 12.93 -1.44 -32.27
CA THR A 709 12.08 -2.48 -31.68
C THR A 709 10.61 -2.09 -31.52
N ALA A 710 10.31 -0.79 -31.52
CA ALA A 710 8.96 -0.20 -31.48
C ALA A 710 8.63 0.60 -32.75
N SER A 711 9.29 0.30 -33.88
CA SER A 711 9.15 1.03 -35.13
C SER A 711 7.70 1.18 -35.58
N GLY A 712 7.30 2.40 -35.96
CA GLY A 712 5.96 2.75 -36.45
C GLY A 712 4.85 2.72 -35.37
N ARG A 713 5.20 2.68 -34.11
CA ARG A 713 4.27 2.60 -32.98
C ARG A 713 4.48 3.75 -32.01
N TYR A 714 4.29 4.94 -32.45
CA TYR A 714 4.40 6.17 -31.66
C TYR A 714 3.09 6.95 -31.70
N PRO A 715 2.82 7.84 -30.73
CA PRO A 715 1.64 8.70 -30.77
C PRO A 715 1.66 9.58 -32.00
N ASN A 716 0.53 9.64 -32.70
CA ASN A 716 0.40 10.40 -33.94
C ASN A 716 -0.36 11.73 -33.78
N SER A 717 -0.77 12.01 -32.54
CA SER A 717 -1.48 13.22 -32.15
C SER A 717 -0.55 14.44 -32.27
N ASN A 718 -0.95 15.41 -33.02
CA ASN A 718 -0.29 16.73 -33.18
C ASN A 718 1.19 16.69 -33.60
N GLY A 719 1.70 15.58 -34.17
CA GLY A 719 3.10 15.45 -34.54
C GLY A 719 4.08 15.46 -33.35
N MET A 720 3.61 15.21 -32.16
CA MET A 720 4.40 15.25 -30.93
C MET A 720 5.62 14.34 -30.98
N GLU A 721 6.76 14.84 -30.56
CA GLU A 721 7.97 14.03 -30.42
C GLU A 721 7.81 12.95 -29.33
N ALA A 722 8.50 11.84 -29.51
CA ALA A 722 8.52 10.77 -28.53
C ALA A 722 9.84 10.01 -28.52
N PHE A 723 10.22 9.48 -27.37
CA PHE A 723 11.32 8.53 -27.19
C PHE A 723 10.81 7.29 -26.42
N GLY A 724 11.55 6.20 -26.46
CA GLY A 724 11.17 5.05 -25.65
C GLY A 724 12.13 3.87 -25.75
N LYS A 725 11.86 2.87 -24.88
CA LYS A 725 12.64 1.64 -24.84
C LYS A 725 11.76 0.44 -24.49
N THR A 726 11.90 -0.63 -25.24
CA THR A 726 11.29 -1.95 -24.95
C THR A 726 12.15 -2.75 -24.00
N GLY A 727 11.53 -3.53 -23.12
CA GLY A 727 12.17 -4.48 -22.20
C GLY A 727 11.55 -5.86 -22.30
N THR A 728 12.38 -6.88 -22.19
CA THR A 728 11.98 -8.29 -22.09
C THR A 728 12.90 -8.93 -21.09
N ALA A 729 12.35 -9.47 -20.00
CA ALA A 729 13.08 -10.30 -19.07
C ALA A 729 13.31 -11.70 -19.66
N SER A 730 14.17 -12.50 -19.02
CA SER A 730 14.45 -13.86 -19.45
C SER A 730 13.17 -14.69 -19.50
N ASP A 731 13.05 -15.50 -20.56
CA ASP A 731 11.92 -16.41 -20.81
C ASP A 731 10.57 -15.68 -20.93
N GLU A 732 10.57 -14.43 -21.44
CA GLU A 732 9.37 -13.59 -21.63
C GLU A 732 8.45 -13.56 -20.38
N LYS A 733 9.05 -13.49 -19.16
CA LYS A 733 8.29 -13.43 -17.90
C LYS A 733 7.76 -12.04 -17.60
N ASP A 734 8.52 -11.02 -17.98
CA ASP A 734 8.18 -9.61 -17.83
C ASP A 734 8.41 -8.89 -19.15
N LEU A 735 7.39 -8.22 -19.62
CA LEU A 735 7.44 -7.40 -20.82
C LEU A 735 7.20 -5.94 -20.46
N TRP A 736 8.02 -5.05 -21.04
CA TRP A 736 8.06 -3.65 -20.69
C TRP A 736 8.07 -2.73 -21.89
N PHE A 737 7.50 -1.55 -21.67
CA PHE A 737 7.81 -0.36 -22.46
C PHE A 737 7.88 0.84 -21.54
N VAL A 738 8.93 1.65 -21.68
CA VAL A 738 9.00 2.97 -21.05
C VAL A 738 9.20 3.98 -22.16
N GLY A 739 8.35 5.00 -22.21
CA GLY A 739 8.42 6.03 -23.24
C GLY A 739 8.02 7.39 -22.70
N GLY A 740 8.61 8.42 -23.27
CA GLY A 740 8.30 9.82 -22.94
C GLY A 740 7.91 10.63 -24.16
N THR A 741 7.13 11.66 -23.90
CA THR A 741 6.78 12.77 -24.80
C THR A 741 7.22 14.06 -24.11
N PRO A 742 7.19 15.24 -24.73
CA PRO A 742 7.56 16.46 -24.03
C PRO A 742 6.70 16.84 -22.80
N TYR A 743 5.61 16.14 -22.57
CA TYR A 743 4.70 16.35 -21.44
C TYR A 743 4.80 15.26 -20.37
N TYR A 744 5.02 14.00 -20.77
CA TYR A 744 4.85 12.85 -19.90
C TYR A 744 5.93 11.80 -20.09
N VAL A 745 6.25 11.09 -19.04
CA VAL A 745 6.98 9.83 -19.10
C VAL A 745 6.12 8.72 -18.49
N THR A 746 5.97 7.59 -19.20
CA THR A 746 5.09 6.51 -18.80
C THR A 746 5.80 5.17 -18.90
N ALA A 747 5.71 4.36 -17.82
CA ALA A 747 6.13 2.96 -17.83
C ALA A 747 4.91 2.04 -17.92
N VAL A 748 5.04 0.99 -18.72
CA VAL A 748 4.05 -0.09 -18.88
C VAL A 748 4.74 -1.42 -18.64
N TRP A 749 4.20 -2.21 -17.72
CA TRP A 749 4.59 -3.58 -17.46
C TRP A 749 3.46 -4.56 -17.78
N TRP A 750 3.80 -5.76 -18.23
CA TRP A 750 2.89 -6.87 -18.47
C TRP A 750 3.56 -8.21 -18.17
N GLY A 751 2.92 -9.07 -17.36
CA GLY A 751 3.45 -10.37 -16.93
C GLY A 751 2.50 -11.08 -15.97
N TYR A 752 2.98 -12.09 -15.27
CA TYR A 752 2.26 -12.74 -14.18
C TYR A 752 2.75 -12.25 -12.81
N ASP A 753 1.93 -12.36 -11.79
CA ASP A 753 2.32 -12.01 -10.42
C ASP A 753 3.47 -12.88 -9.90
N ALA A 754 3.39 -14.18 -10.08
CA ALA A 754 4.53 -15.07 -9.97
C ALA A 754 5.22 -15.17 -11.35
N PRO A 755 6.54 -14.92 -11.47
CA PRO A 755 7.21 -14.90 -12.78
C PRO A 755 7.02 -16.21 -13.54
N TYR A 756 6.27 -16.17 -14.62
CA TYR A 756 5.95 -17.33 -15.46
C TYR A 756 6.17 -17.00 -16.95
N ASP A 757 6.66 -17.96 -17.72
CA ASP A 757 6.92 -17.82 -19.17
C ASP A 757 5.59 -17.67 -19.92
N MET A 758 5.31 -16.45 -20.40
CA MET A 758 4.06 -16.14 -21.10
C MET A 758 3.90 -16.90 -22.42
N THR A 759 4.98 -17.38 -23.04
CA THR A 759 4.91 -18.15 -24.29
C THR A 759 4.34 -19.55 -24.11
N LYS A 760 4.16 -20.01 -22.87
CA LYS A 760 3.49 -21.27 -22.56
C LYS A 760 1.97 -21.16 -22.59
N THR A 761 1.43 -19.97 -22.42
CA THR A 761 -0.01 -19.72 -22.35
C THR A 761 -0.51 -18.87 -23.53
N LEU A 762 0.37 -18.08 -24.11
CA LEU A 762 0.11 -17.20 -25.25
C LEU A 762 0.92 -17.61 -26.47
N SER A 763 0.42 -17.31 -27.66
CA SER A 763 1.23 -17.48 -28.86
C SER A 763 2.46 -16.57 -28.84
N LYS A 764 3.54 -16.97 -29.50
CA LYS A 764 4.74 -16.13 -29.66
C LYS A 764 4.49 -14.77 -30.33
N GLN A 765 3.33 -14.61 -30.98
CA GLN A 765 2.93 -13.31 -31.55
C GLN A 765 2.26 -12.41 -30.50
N GLN A 766 1.57 -12.98 -29.53
CA GLN A 766 0.89 -12.27 -28.45
C GLN A 766 1.89 -11.89 -27.33
N ALA A 767 2.72 -12.84 -26.86
CA ALA A 767 3.72 -12.61 -25.81
C ALA A 767 4.90 -11.77 -26.35
N LYS A 768 4.68 -10.49 -26.64
CA LYS A 768 5.68 -9.54 -27.13
C LYS A 768 5.55 -8.16 -26.54
N THR A 769 6.66 -7.46 -26.39
CA THR A 769 6.74 -6.06 -25.96
C THR A 769 5.89 -5.11 -26.79
N ARG A 770 5.50 -5.51 -28.02
CA ARG A 770 4.53 -4.76 -28.85
C ARG A 770 3.25 -4.43 -28.09
N THR A 771 2.78 -5.33 -27.23
CA THR A 771 1.59 -5.16 -26.38
C THR A 771 1.74 -3.93 -25.48
N CYS A 772 2.82 -3.83 -24.71
CA CYS A 772 3.10 -2.67 -23.86
C CYS A 772 3.26 -1.37 -24.68
N VAL A 773 3.90 -1.44 -25.86
CA VAL A 773 4.03 -0.27 -26.76
C VAL A 773 2.67 0.22 -27.24
N MET A 774 1.75 -0.68 -27.60
CA MET A 774 0.42 -0.32 -28.09
C MET A 774 -0.45 0.29 -27.00
N ALA A 775 -0.40 -0.24 -25.78
CA ALA A 775 -1.09 0.33 -24.61
C ALA A 775 -0.55 1.74 -24.29
N TRP A 776 0.78 1.90 -24.26
CA TRP A 776 1.42 3.21 -24.09
C TRP A 776 0.99 4.20 -25.17
N LYS A 777 1.02 3.78 -26.45
CA LYS A 777 0.60 4.60 -27.58
C LYS A 777 -0.86 5.06 -27.41
N ALA A 778 -1.76 4.15 -27.10
CA ALA A 778 -3.18 4.45 -26.95
C ALA A 778 -3.45 5.47 -25.84
N LEU A 779 -2.74 5.34 -24.70
CA LEU A 779 -2.83 6.33 -23.63
C LEU A 779 -2.30 7.70 -24.07
N MET A 780 -1.12 7.75 -24.70
CA MET A 780 -0.50 9.01 -25.13
C MET A 780 -1.31 9.73 -26.23
N GLU A 781 -1.94 8.99 -27.13
CA GLU A 781 -2.82 9.57 -28.15
C GLU A 781 -4.04 10.28 -27.53
N GLN A 782 -4.62 9.71 -26.47
CA GLN A 782 -5.72 10.31 -25.74
C GLN A 782 -5.25 11.49 -24.87
N ALA A 783 -4.17 11.29 -24.11
CA ALA A 783 -3.65 12.27 -23.16
C ALA A 783 -3.18 13.57 -23.83
N GLN A 784 -2.74 13.48 -25.09
CA GLN A 784 -2.16 14.61 -25.82
C GLN A 784 -3.07 15.19 -26.92
N ALA A 785 -4.28 14.65 -27.08
CA ALA A 785 -5.19 15.04 -28.15
C ALA A 785 -5.43 16.56 -28.21
N ASP A 786 -5.60 17.17 -27.04
CA ASP A 786 -5.91 18.58 -26.86
C ASP A 786 -4.69 19.45 -26.51
N LEU A 787 -3.50 18.84 -26.34
CA LEU A 787 -2.31 19.58 -25.96
C LEU A 787 -1.63 20.23 -27.16
N PRO A 788 -1.09 21.45 -27.03
CA PRO A 788 -0.33 22.09 -28.08
C PRO A 788 0.95 21.32 -28.38
N TYR A 789 1.45 21.45 -29.62
CA TYR A 789 2.75 20.88 -29.97
C TYR A 789 3.85 21.45 -29.09
N LYS A 790 4.67 20.56 -28.55
CA LYS A 790 5.88 20.87 -27.78
C LYS A 790 7.02 19.98 -28.24
N ALA A 791 8.20 20.53 -28.40
CA ALA A 791 9.43 19.77 -28.67
C ALA A 791 10.18 19.50 -27.36
N PHE A 792 11.03 18.48 -27.35
CA PHE A 792 11.98 18.31 -26.26
C PHE A 792 12.99 19.46 -26.20
N PRO A 793 13.44 19.87 -25.01
CA PRO A 793 14.44 20.93 -24.85
C PRO A 793 15.70 20.57 -25.64
N ALA A 794 16.15 21.50 -26.50
CA ALA A 794 17.43 21.34 -27.21
C ALA A 794 18.57 21.85 -26.32
N SER A 795 19.72 21.15 -26.35
CA SER A 795 20.92 21.65 -25.67
C SER A 795 21.83 22.38 -26.63
N ALA A 796 22.31 23.57 -26.21
CA ALA A 796 23.22 24.38 -26.99
C ALA A 796 24.61 23.72 -27.16
N GLY A 797 24.98 22.82 -26.27
CA GLY A 797 26.22 22.07 -26.31
C GLY A 797 26.20 20.85 -27.26
N VAL A 798 25.04 20.59 -27.94
CA VAL A 798 24.94 19.49 -28.91
C VAL A 798 24.94 20.01 -30.34
N VAL A 799 25.72 19.38 -31.16
CA VAL A 799 25.86 19.71 -32.58
C VAL A 799 25.44 18.56 -33.48
N GLU A 800 24.72 18.89 -34.57
CA GLU A 800 24.38 17.96 -35.60
C GLU A 800 25.54 17.89 -36.63
N ARG A 801 26.08 16.69 -36.88
CA ARG A 801 27.19 16.47 -37.82
C ARG A 801 26.92 15.26 -38.69
N ARG A 802 27.44 15.31 -39.91
CA ARG A 802 27.46 14.13 -40.78
C ARG A 802 28.63 13.22 -40.41
N TYR A 803 28.40 11.94 -40.35
CA TYR A 803 29.42 10.92 -40.11
C TYR A 803 29.50 9.91 -41.27
N CYS A 804 30.65 9.29 -41.44
CA CYS A 804 30.85 8.20 -42.41
C CYS A 804 30.26 6.91 -41.86
N THR A 805 29.32 6.32 -42.57
CA THR A 805 28.60 5.11 -42.10
C THR A 805 29.48 3.86 -42.06
N GLN A 806 30.68 3.87 -42.66
CA GLN A 806 31.60 2.77 -42.63
C GLN A 806 32.61 2.85 -41.48
N SER A 807 33.05 4.07 -41.12
CA SER A 807 34.06 4.24 -40.07
C SER A 807 33.50 4.76 -38.73
N GLY A 808 32.30 5.34 -38.75
CA GLY A 808 31.76 6.04 -37.57
C GLY A 808 32.38 7.41 -37.30
N LEU A 809 33.44 7.80 -38.02
CA LEU A 809 34.10 9.11 -37.88
C LEU A 809 33.31 10.21 -38.63
N LEU A 810 33.54 11.49 -38.32
CA LEU A 810 32.96 12.60 -39.04
C LEU A 810 33.27 12.45 -40.54
N ALA A 811 32.28 12.75 -41.38
CA ALA A 811 32.40 12.55 -42.82
C ALA A 811 33.53 13.42 -43.46
N GLY A 812 34.47 12.77 -44.11
CA GLY A 812 35.47 13.41 -44.96
C GLY A 812 35.02 13.48 -46.43
N ALA A 813 35.73 14.21 -47.25
CA ALA A 813 35.42 14.38 -48.68
C ALA A 813 35.35 13.09 -49.50
N GLY A 814 36.05 12.03 -49.04
CA GLY A 814 36.08 10.71 -49.74
C GLY A 814 35.07 9.70 -49.22
N CYS A 815 34.14 10.05 -48.34
CA CYS A 815 33.17 9.13 -47.76
C CYS A 815 32.02 8.85 -48.74
N PRO A 816 31.81 7.59 -49.18
CA PRO A 816 30.81 7.24 -50.19
C PRO A 816 29.38 7.21 -49.60
N SER A 817 29.25 7.03 -48.28
CA SER A 817 27.98 6.98 -47.62
C SER A 817 28.09 7.71 -46.30
N THR A 818 27.12 8.61 -46.01
CA THR A 818 27.11 9.43 -44.81
C THR A 818 25.71 9.50 -44.22
N ALA A 819 25.62 9.61 -42.90
CA ALA A 819 24.39 9.85 -42.16
C ALA A 819 24.58 10.99 -41.16
N VAL A 820 23.50 11.49 -40.59
CA VAL A 820 23.51 12.56 -39.60
C VAL A 820 23.51 11.94 -38.19
N GLY A 821 24.30 12.54 -37.29
CA GLY A 821 24.35 12.19 -35.88
C GLY A 821 24.34 13.42 -34.99
N TYR A 822 24.01 13.23 -33.73
CA TYR A 822 23.97 14.24 -32.67
C TYR A 822 25.12 13.98 -31.70
N TYR A 823 25.93 14.99 -31.47
CA TYR A 823 27.18 14.86 -30.72
C TYR A 823 27.28 15.98 -29.68
N ARG A 824 27.81 15.67 -28.55
CA ARG A 824 28.30 16.71 -27.65
C ARG A 824 29.44 17.48 -28.38
N ALA A 825 29.43 18.80 -28.29
CA ALA A 825 30.42 19.64 -28.99
C ALA A 825 31.85 19.42 -28.49
N ASP A 826 31.99 18.99 -27.24
CA ASP A 826 33.25 18.67 -26.54
C ASP A 826 33.72 17.22 -26.80
N ASP A 827 32.89 16.35 -27.44
CA ASP A 827 33.18 14.94 -27.67
C ASP A 827 32.89 14.56 -29.14
N LEU A 828 33.55 15.26 -30.07
CA LEU A 828 33.41 14.98 -31.50
C LEU A 828 34.39 13.89 -31.92
N PRO A 829 33.95 12.87 -32.71
CA PRO A 829 34.88 11.93 -33.31
C PRO A 829 35.76 12.64 -34.37
N GLY A 830 36.95 12.08 -34.57
CA GLY A 830 37.85 12.59 -35.60
C GLY A 830 37.25 12.52 -36.99
N THR A 831 37.82 13.27 -37.96
CA THR A 831 37.38 13.24 -39.38
C THR A 831 37.87 11.95 -40.06
N CYS A 832 37.01 11.34 -40.84
CA CYS A 832 37.33 10.15 -41.63
C CYS A 832 38.36 10.44 -42.72
N THR A 833 39.52 9.84 -42.65
CA THR A 833 40.58 9.93 -43.64
C THR A 833 40.80 8.62 -44.41
N TYR A 834 39.90 7.64 -44.19
CA TYR A 834 40.02 6.34 -44.83
C TYR A 834 39.76 6.43 -46.32
N SER A 835 40.58 5.74 -47.15
CA SER A 835 40.30 5.49 -48.55
C SER A 835 39.30 4.35 -48.64
N HIS A 836 38.02 4.68 -48.79
CA HIS A 836 36.97 3.69 -48.96
C HIS A 836 37.03 3.15 -50.39
N ALA A 837 37.04 1.82 -50.59
CA ALA A 837 36.89 1.21 -51.90
C ALA A 837 35.55 1.70 -52.51
N ALA A 838 35.60 2.19 -53.73
CA ALA A 838 34.37 2.56 -54.47
C ALA A 838 33.44 1.33 -54.48
N PRO A 839 32.10 1.52 -54.35
CA PRO A 839 31.19 0.38 -54.50
C PRO A 839 31.50 -0.25 -55.87
N GLN A 840 31.87 -1.52 -55.89
CA GLN A 840 32.00 -2.28 -57.11
C GLN A 840 30.63 -2.18 -57.81
N ALA A 841 30.55 -1.47 -58.95
CA ALA A 841 29.37 -1.47 -59.78
C ALA A 841 29.04 -2.93 -60.05
N ALA A 842 27.83 -3.36 -59.65
CA ALA A 842 27.34 -4.68 -60.01
C ALA A 842 27.61 -4.88 -61.50
N ALA A 843 28.43 -5.90 -61.87
CA ALA A 843 28.67 -6.28 -63.20
C ALA A 843 27.33 -6.45 -63.92
N PRO A 844 27.15 -5.94 -65.13
CA PRO A 844 25.94 -6.16 -65.89
C PRO A 844 25.71 -7.68 -65.94
N ALA A 845 24.54 -8.16 -65.53
CA ALA A 845 24.13 -9.53 -65.74
C ALA A 845 24.26 -9.83 -67.24
N GLU A 846 25.14 -10.78 -67.63
CA GLU A 846 25.17 -11.36 -68.94
C GLU A 846 23.77 -11.93 -69.22
N ASN A 847 23.12 -11.38 -70.25
CA ASN A 847 21.91 -11.92 -70.86
C ASN A 847 22.26 -13.30 -71.45
N THR A 848 21.86 -14.35 -70.79
CA THR A 848 21.63 -15.65 -71.40
C THR A 848 20.14 -15.70 -71.74
N ASP A 849 19.82 -15.34 -72.96
CA ASP A 849 18.57 -15.73 -73.63
C ASP A 849 18.50 -17.26 -73.56
N ASP A 850 17.46 -17.79 -72.93
CA ASP A 850 16.65 -18.89 -73.41
C ASP A 850 15.66 -19.33 -72.34
N ALA A 851 14.38 -19.41 -72.75
CA ALA A 851 13.23 -20.06 -72.18
C ALA A 851 12.18 -19.14 -71.51
N VAL A 852 11.20 -18.74 -72.27
CA VAL A 852 9.85 -18.33 -71.86
C VAL A 852 9.11 -19.51 -71.27
N PRO A 853 8.52 -19.38 -70.09
CA PRO A 853 7.35 -20.13 -69.68
C PRO A 853 6.12 -19.21 -69.66
N THR A 854 5.13 -19.64 -70.39
CA THR A 854 3.76 -19.17 -70.51
C THR A 854 3.10 -18.88 -69.16
N GLN A 855 2.46 -17.69 -69.08
CA GLN A 855 1.53 -17.33 -67.99
C GLN A 855 0.32 -18.23 -67.94
N PRO A 856 -0.21 -18.59 -66.75
CA PRO A 856 -1.59 -19.10 -66.65
C PRO A 856 -2.55 -17.90 -66.53
N VAL A 857 -3.61 -18.00 -67.35
CA VAL A 857 -4.73 -17.10 -67.48
C VAL A 857 -5.57 -17.18 -66.18
N ILE A 858 -5.91 -16.00 -65.64
CA ILE A 858 -6.89 -15.83 -64.57
C ILE A 858 -8.29 -15.84 -65.21
N PRO A 859 -9.25 -16.66 -64.78
CA PRO A 859 -10.64 -16.47 -65.13
C PRO A 859 -11.28 -15.43 -64.21
N THR A 860 -11.83 -14.40 -64.81
CA THR A 860 -12.84 -13.53 -64.23
C THR A 860 -14.16 -14.31 -64.16
N ASP A 861 -14.74 -14.49 -62.98
CA ASP A 861 -16.16 -14.69 -62.90
C ASP A 861 -16.73 -13.87 -61.74
N THR A 862 -17.64 -13.01 -62.14
CA THR A 862 -18.52 -12.19 -61.34
C THR A 862 -19.83 -12.94 -61.27
N SER A 863 -20.35 -13.31 -60.11
CA SER A 863 -21.80 -13.19 -59.82
C SER A 863 -22.20 -13.65 -58.44
N ALA A 864 -22.93 -12.74 -57.82
CA ALA A 864 -24.15 -13.00 -56.98
C ALA A 864 -23.97 -13.65 -55.59
N LEU A 865 -24.14 -12.81 -54.54
CA LEU A 865 -25.42 -12.66 -53.77
C LEU A 865 -26.09 -13.97 -53.28
N ASP A 866 -26.15 -14.10 -51.99
CA ASP A 866 -27.29 -14.23 -51.10
C ASP A 866 -27.11 -15.29 -50.00
N THR A 867 -27.37 -14.78 -48.77
CA THR A 867 -28.06 -15.40 -47.62
C THR A 867 -27.55 -16.74 -47.04
N GLU A 868 -27.04 -16.73 -45.84
CA GLU A 868 -27.64 -17.00 -44.54
C GLU A 868 -26.71 -16.60 -43.38
#